data_7ca9f7e6f1a67cee8981c4e6bffbe20d
#
_entry.id   7ca9f7e6f1a67cee8981c4e6bffbe20d
#
_cell.length_a   1.000
_cell.length_b   1.000
_cell.length_c   1.000
_cell.angle_alpha   90.00
_cell.angle_beta   90.00
_cell.angle_gamma   90.00
#
_symmetry.space_group_name_H-M   'P 1'
#
loop_
_entity.id
_entity.type
_entity.pdbx_description
1 polymer ?
#
loop_
_entity_poly.entity_id
_entity_poly.type
_entity_poly.pdbx_seq_one_letter_code
_entity_poly.pdbx_strand_id
1 'polypeptide(L)'
;MIRKMPGRPDHLSGRKRWMWIFDSYYKGTVELWGRENGPIKVSLPFPNSFYMHLRDPPAYREMLAALEGLYRVEECDFKTIFGPLEGYRIFAGRKVAEKIEIQTRYSAQLYNVDIRHDQCYLAEHDLFPCGESEESRFSPDFAVPLTRLEMEVKAVGAGGAGGDPLRSGAEISSIQICRDRNRSLNGPERTVIADLMELISSYNPDLILFPYADSWVPAMVRKAERYGLEPAFSRSGWFKSMASKSYWSYGRANHKEGALIPEGRVLIDTAKSFVYREGGLKGVLMASRLSGLSPNLTSRFTPGTLISSYEVFEAMRRGMVVPFRKSDAESARKITDLKACDRGGMMFQPDPGVYEQVHQIDFTSLYPSIIVKYNLSPESLDHPEVKGFLATVITSLLNLRIETKRRKKTNPEYRGIDSVLKWMLVTCFGYTGYRNAKFGQIQVHERITAISRELLMDIKELAEDMDFEVLHGIVDCLWVRGGPISIYKEAVEQMTGILTEVDSFDWIAFLPMADGSGSYTRYFGRLDKGRMKVRGVAARRGDTPRYLQRMQMDLFELLAGAANREELRLCKPRAEEVRRRYERDLMDARVAVRELAVRRRLSRTNYSRRCAEASAVQALKIAGRHPAPGMEVGYVVADAGRWEVDLEEEASEYDAEYYGKLLEKAWEEVAFVFRP
;
A
#
# COMPACT_ATOMS: atom_id res chain seq x y z
N MET A 1 26.68 9.16 -35.57
CA MET A 1 25.74 8.42 -36.44
C MET A 1 25.04 7.40 -35.57
N ILE A 2 23.82 7.67 -35.17
CA ILE A 2 23.04 6.78 -34.31
C ILE A 2 22.58 5.60 -35.19
N ARG A 3 23.16 4.41 -34.99
CA ARG A 3 22.67 3.19 -35.63
C ARG A 3 21.28 2.88 -35.05
N LYS A 4 20.28 2.86 -35.91
CA LYS A 4 18.90 2.43 -35.59
C LYS A 4 18.97 1.05 -34.94
N MET A 5 18.29 0.90 -33.79
CA MET A 5 18.01 -0.41 -33.21
C MET A 5 17.35 -1.34 -34.22
N PRO A 6 17.58 -2.67 -34.14
CA PRO A 6 17.04 -3.64 -35.08
C PRO A 6 15.51 -3.59 -35.07
N GLY A 7 14.96 -3.68 -36.28
CA GLY A 7 13.58 -3.40 -36.65
C GLY A 7 12.51 -4.06 -35.77
N ARG A 8 11.44 -3.33 -35.58
CA ARG A 8 10.16 -3.83 -35.08
C ARG A 8 9.79 -5.12 -35.81
N PRO A 9 9.39 -6.18 -35.11
CA PRO A 9 8.82 -7.35 -35.81
C PRO A 9 7.52 -6.92 -36.47
N ASP A 10 7.47 -7.08 -37.81
CA ASP A 10 6.34 -6.69 -38.67
C ASP A 10 5.02 -7.43 -38.41
N HIS A 11 4.96 -8.31 -37.44
CA HIS A 11 3.77 -9.12 -37.14
C HIS A 11 2.59 -8.37 -36.52
N LEU A 12 2.76 -7.10 -36.19
CA LEU A 12 1.66 -6.21 -35.70
C LEU A 12 1.35 -5.05 -36.67
N SER A 13 2.01 -5.00 -37.84
CA SER A 13 1.89 -3.87 -38.79
C SER A 13 0.56 -3.79 -39.56
N GLY A 14 -0.37 -4.75 -39.38
CA GLY A 14 -1.66 -4.78 -40.10
C GLY A 14 -2.89 -4.34 -39.30
N ARG A 15 -2.85 -4.29 -37.98
CA ARG A 15 -3.98 -3.89 -37.13
C ARG A 15 -3.50 -3.08 -35.91
N LYS A 16 -3.45 -1.78 -36.01
CA LYS A 16 -3.33 -0.84 -34.87
C LYS A 16 -4.64 -0.82 -34.06
N ARG A 17 -5.17 -1.94 -33.64
CA ARG A 17 -6.21 -2.00 -32.62
C ARG A 17 -5.54 -2.39 -31.31
N TRP A 18 -5.52 -1.48 -30.35
CA TRP A 18 -5.01 -1.69 -29.03
C TRP A 18 -5.91 -2.69 -28.30
N MET A 19 -5.38 -3.88 -28.00
CA MET A 19 -6.04 -4.83 -27.13
C MET A 19 -5.99 -4.28 -25.68
N TRP A 20 -7.12 -4.24 -25.00
CA TRP A 20 -7.17 -3.85 -23.58
C TRP A 20 -6.58 -4.99 -22.72
N ILE A 21 -5.28 -4.91 -22.38
CA ILE A 21 -4.53 -5.95 -21.67
C ILE A 21 -4.96 -5.96 -20.18
N PHE A 22 -5.44 -7.09 -19.68
CA PHE A 22 -5.84 -7.23 -18.27
C PHE A 22 -5.02 -8.28 -17.49
N ASP A 23 -4.21 -9.11 -18.16
CA ASP A 23 -3.28 -10.02 -17.49
C ASP A 23 -2.02 -10.20 -18.32
N SER A 24 -0.87 -10.31 -17.66
CA SER A 24 0.44 -10.54 -18.30
C SER A 24 1.32 -11.39 -17.39
N TYR A 25 2.08 -12.31 -17.98
CA TYR A 25 3.06 -13.13 -17.28
C TYR A 25 4.06 -13.74 -18.26
N TYR A 26 5.11 -14.37 -17.74
CA TYR A 26 6.15 -15.01 -18.52
C TYR A 26 6.23 -16.52 -18.23
N LYS A 27 6.20 -17.34 -19.27
CA LYS A 27 6.34 -18.82 -19.24
C LYS A 27 7.28 -19.31 -20.35
N GLY A 28 8.47 -18.70 -20.49
CA GLY A 28 9.34 -18.93 -21.64
C GLY A 28 8.99 -18.02 -22.84
N THR A 29 7.73 -17.62 -22.94
CA THR A 29 7.17 -16.58 -23.78
C THR A 29 6.45 -15.56 -22.93
N VAL A 30 6.28 -14.34 -23.41
CA VAL A 30 5.40 -13.35 -22.80
C VAL A 30 3.97 -13.67 -23.21
N GLU A 31 3.14 -13.93 -22.23
CA GLU A 31 1.72 -14.23 -22.40
C GLU A 31 0.91 -12.98 -22.03
N LEU A 32 0.13 -12.49 -22.98
CA LEU A 32 -0.77 -11.35 -22.78
C LEU A 32 -2.23 -11.81 -22.93
N TRP A 33 -3.04 -11.49 -21.96
CA TRP A 33 -4.48 -11.63 -22.04
C TRP A 33 -5.13 -10.26 -22.15
N GLY A 34 -5.94 -10.09 -23.16
CA GLY A 34 -6.65 -8.86 -23.40
C GLY A 34 -8.09 -9.09 -23.85
N ARG A 35 -8.79 -7.99 -24.04
CA ARG A 35 -10.17 -8.00 -24.50
C ARG A 35 -10.33 -7.13 -25.76
N GLU A 36 -11.01 -7.68 -26.73
CA GLU A 36 -11.50 -7.00 -27.93
C GLU A 36 -13.03 -7.15 -27.99
N ASN A 37 -13.53 -8.22 -28.60
CA ASN A 37 -14.95 -8.63 -28.56
C ASN A 37 -15.20 -9.79 -27.58
N GLY A 38 -14.14 -10.30 -26.95
CA GLY A 38 -14.07 -11.37 -25.99
C GLY A 38 -12.65 -11.46 -25.46
N PRO A 39 -12.35 -12.39 -24.53
CA PRO A 39 -10.98 -12.60 -24.05
C PRO A 39 -10.13 -13.21 -25.15
N ILE A 40 -8.96 -12.61 -25.35
CA ILE A 40 -7.96 -13.06 -26.34
C ILE A 40 -6.64 -13.31 -25.63
N LYS A 41 -5.97 -14.40 -25.98
CA LYS A 41 -4.61 -14.71 -25.54
C LYS A 41 -3.63 -14.53 -26.69
N VAL A 42 -2.50 -13.87 -26.43
CA VAL A 42 -1.38 -13.71 -27.35
C VAL A 42 -0.11 -14.18 -26.67
N SER A 43 0.63 -15.10 -27.31
CA SER A 43 1.92 -15.61 -26.86
C SER A 43 3.03 -15.04 -27.73
N LEU A 44 4.01 -14.41 -27.13
CA LEU A 44 5.03 -13.63 -27.82
C LEU A 44 6.43 -14.10 -27.41
N PRO A 45 7.30 -14.45 -28.35
CA PRO A 45 8.68 -14.79 -28.02
C PRO A 45 9.40 -13.56 -27.44
N PHE A 46 10.00 -13.73 -26.28
CA PHE A 46 10.81 -12.69 -25.64
C PHE A 46 12.00 -13.35 -24.96
N PRO A 47 13.21 -13.19 -25.49
CA PRO A 47 14.39 -13.85 -24.95
C PRO A 47 14.79 -13.26 -23.62
N ASN A 48 15.12 -14.14 -22.68
CA ASN A 48 15.69 -13.72 -21.41
C ASN A 48 17.09 -13.17 -21.64
N SER A 49 17.33 -11.92 -21.31
CA SER A 49 18.62 -11.26 -21.44
C SER A 49 18.85 -10.22 -20.36
N PHE A 50 20.11 -9.94 -20.07
CA PHE A 50 20.55 -8.88 -19.18
C PHE A 50 21.75 -8.15 -19.77
N TYR A 51 22.10 -6.98 -19.19
CA TYR A 51 23.23 -6.17 -19.63
C TYR A 51 24.36 -6.22 -18.60
N MET A 52 25.59 -6.14 -19.08
CA MET A 52 26.82 -6.16 -18.27
C MET A 52 27.75 -5.05 -18.72
N HIS A 53 28.23 -4.26 -17.76
CA HIS A 53 29.35 -3.34 -17.96
C HIS A 53 30.55 -3.81 -17.16
N LEU A 54 31.74 -3.80 -17.78
CA LEU A 54 33.05 -4.10 -17.18
C LEU A 54 33.92 -2.86 -17.29
N ARG A 55 34.51 -2.41 -16.19
CA ARG A 55 35.46 -1.28 -16.20
C ARG A 55 36.75 -1.59 -16.95
N ASP A 56 37.17 -2.85 -16.90
CA ASP A 56 38.37 -3.36 -17.57
C ASP A 56 38.08 -4.70 -18.27
N PRO A 57 37.45 -4.67 -19.47
CA PRO A 57 37.12 -5.89 -20.22
C PRO A 57 38.33 -6.82 -20.51
N PRO A 58 39.55 -6.30 -20.80
CA PRO A 58 40.74 -7.14 -20.99
C PRO A 58 41.05 -8.06 -19.84
N ALA A 59 40.84 -7.63 -18.58
CA ALA A 59 41.07 -8.45 -17.38
C ALA A 59 40.14 -9.67 -17.28
N TYR A 60 39.03 -9.68 -18.04
CA TYR A 60 37.99 -10.73 -18.03
C TYR A 60 37.86 -11.46 -19.36
N ARG A 61 38.87 -11.43 -20.22
CA ARG A 61 38.85 -12.01 -21.57
C ARG A 61 38.47 -13.50 -21.59
N GLU A 62 39.03 -14.30 -20.66
CA GLU A 62 38.74 -15.73 -20.56
C GLU A 62 37.23 -15.97 -20.18
N MET A 63 36.71 -15.17 -19.25
CA MET A 63 35.28 -15.24 -18.87
C MET A 63 34.41 -14.86 -20.05
N LEU A 64 34.72 -13.79 -20.77
CA LEU A 64 33.97 -13.35 -21.94
C LEU A 64 33.97 -14.44 -23.03
N ALA A 65 35.13 -15.01 -23.36
CA ALA A 65 35.24 -16.12 -24.34
C ALA A 65 34.43 -17.36 -23.90
N ALA A 66 34.43 -17.68 -22.60
CA ALA A 66 33.60 -18.77 -22.07
C ALA A 66 32.09 -18.47 -22.14
N LEU A 67 31.68 -17.22 -21.95
CA LEU A 67 30.29 -16.79 -22.09
C LEU A 67 29.85 -16.86 -23.55
N GLU A 68 30.65 -16.39 -24.50
CA GLU A 68 30.40 -16.44 -25.95
C GLU A 68 30.28 -17.88 -26.47
N GLY A 69 31.06 -18.81 -25.90
CA GLY A 69 30.98 -20.24 -26.23
C GLY A 69 29.69 -20.92 -25.73
N LEU A 70 29.00 -20.35 -24.75
CA LEU A 70 27.81 -20.96 -24.12
C LEU A 70 26.52 -20.20 -24.40
N TYR A 71 26.60 -18.90 -24.65
CA TYR A 71 25.45 -18.01 -24.77
C TYR A 71 25.65 -17.05 -25.93
N ARG A 72 24.52 -16.51 -26.44
CA ARG A 72 24.58 -15.36 -27.34
C ARG A 72 25.00 -14.14 -26.51
N VAL A 73 26.11 -13.51 -26.90
CA VAL A 73 26.64 -12.28 -26.31
C VAL A 73 26.75 -11.25 -27.43
N GLU A 74 26.28 -10.04 -27.17
CA GLU A 74 26.32 -8.93 -28.10
C GLU A 74 26.97 -7.73 -27.45
N GLU A 75 28.01 -7.15 -28.05
CA GLU A 75 28.54 -5.85 -27.65
C GLU A 75 27.51 -4.77 -27.98
N CYS A 76 27.22 -3.89 -27.05
CA CYS A 76 26.21 -2.84 -27.24
C CYS A 76 26.41 -1.68 -26.26
N ASP A 77 25.95 -0.51 -26.70
CA ASP A 77 25.77 0.64 -25.85
C ASP A 77 24.38 0.58 -25.19
N PHE A 78 24.29 0.95 -23.93
CA PHE A 78 23.04 1.06 -23.22
C PHE A 78 23.05 2.26 -22.27
N LYS A 79 21.88 2.75 -21.92
CA LYS A 79 21.72 3.97 -21.13
C LYS A 79 21.30 3.64 -19.70
N THR A 80 21.97 4.25 -18.73
CA THR A 80 21.56 4.27 -17.31
C THR A 80 21.02 5.67 -16.95
N ILE A 81 20.57 5.86 -15.71
CA ILE A 81 20.22 7.21 -15.21
C ILE A 81 21.46 8.13 -15.17
N PHE A 82 22.67 7.57 -15.01
CA PHE A 82 23.94 8.30 -14.98
C PHE A 82 24.55 8.57 -16.37
N GLY A 83 23.92 8.10 -17.44
CA GLY A 83 24.39 8.27 -18.81
C GLY A 83 24.59 6.95 -19.54
N PRO A 84 25.19 7.03 -20.76
CA PRO A 84 25.47 5.86 -21.58
C PRO A 84 26.67 5.07 -21.01
N LEU A 85 26.63 3.76 -21.21
CA LEU A 85 27.71 2.82 -20.92
C LEU A 85 27.92 1.88 -22.10
N GLU A 86 29.16 1.54 -22.38
CA GLU A 86 29.55 0.45 -23.28
C GLU A 86 29.55 -0.87 -22.51
N GLY A 87 29.13 -1.96 -23.15
CA GLY A 87 29.16 -3.28 -22.53
C GLY A 87 28.55 -4.38 -23.37
N TYR A 88 27.92 -5.34 -22.73
CA TYR A 88 27.48 -6.59 -23.35
C TYR A 88 26.02 -6.86 -23.01
N ARG A 89 25.23 -7.28 -23.99
CA ARG A 89 23.94 -7.91 -23.78
C ARG A 89 24.12 -9.42 -23.84
N ILE A 90 23.78 -10.09 -22.74
CA ILE A 90 23.94 -11.54 -22.57
C ILE A 90 22.56 -12.18 -22.54
N PHE A 91 22.31 -13.12 -23.48
CA PHE A 91 21.03 -13.83 -23.59
C PHE A 91 21.05 -15.07 -22.68
N ALA A 92 20.90 -14.82 -21.40
CA ALA A 92 20.91 -15.83 -20.34
C ALA A 92 20.04 -15.39 -19.16
N GLY A 93 19.81 -16.31 -18.22
CA GLY A 93 18.99 -16.04 -17.05
C GLY A 93 19.80 -15.62 -15.82
N ARG A 94 19.09 -15.28 -14.77
CA ARG A 94 19.61 -14.77 -13.49
C ARG A 94 20.75 -15.63 -12.90
N LYS A 95 20.70 -16.96 -13.02
CA LYS A 95 21.76 -17.84 -12.50
C LYS A 95 23.11 -17.57 -13.14
N VAL A 96 23.14 -17.18 -14.41
CA VAL A 96 24.36 -16.81 -15.15
C VAL A 96 24.87 -15.46 -14.64
N ALA A 97 24.00 -14.50 -14.48
CA ALA A 97 24.35 -13.19 -13.91
C ALA A 97 24.96 -13.31 -12.50
N GLU A 98 24.37 -14.14 -11.62
CA GLU A 98 24.90 -14.42 -10.27
C GLU A 98 26.29 -15.11 -10.31
N LYS A 99 26.56 -15.98 -11.29
CA LYS A 99 27.89 -16.56 -11.49
C LYS A 99 28.91 -15.50 -11.93
N ILE A 100 28.52 -14.60 -12.85
CA ILE A 100 29.37 -13.49 -13.29
C ILE A 100 29.72 -12.57 -12.10
N GLU A 101 28.76 -12.23 -11.24
CA GLU A 101 29.04 -11.43 -10.03
C GLU A 101 30.13 -12.07 -9.17
N ILE A 102 30.05 -13.38 -8.93
CA ILE A 102 31.04 -14.12 -8.14
C ILE A 102 32.42 -14.15 -8.83
N GLN A 103 32.46 -14.48 -10.13
CA GLN A 103 33.70 -14.56 -10.90
C GLN A 103 34.42 -13.22 -11.00
N THR A 104 33.67 -12.14 -11.12
CA THR A 104 34.20 -10.78 -11.17
C THR A 104 34.42 -10.16 -9.78
N ARG A 105 34.18 -10.91 -8.69
CA ARG A 105 34.23 -10.42 -7.30
C ARG A 105 33.35 -9.15 -7.14
N TYR A 106 32.16 -9.15 -7.77
CA TYR A 106 31.20 -8.05 -7.78
C TYR A 106 31.70 -6.76 -8.45
N SER A 107 32.74 -6.79 -9.27
CA SER A 107 33.17 -5.61 -10.02
C SER A 107 32.39 -5.38 -11.31
N ALA A 108 31.78 -6.43 -11.88
CA ALA A 108 30.85 -6.28 -13.00
C ALA A 108 29.55 -5.60 -12.56
N GLN A 109 29.15 -4.60 -13.32
CA GLN A 109 27.84 -3.95 -13.13
C GLN A 109 26.82 -4.63 -14.02
N LEU A 110 25.79 -5.21 -13.41
CA LEU A 110 24.73 -5.95 -14.10
C LEU A 110 23.43 -5.19 -14.06
N TYR A 111 22.66 -5.26 -15.17
CA TYR A 111 21.41 -4.54 -15.32
C TYR A 111 20.33 -5.45 -15.91
N ASN A 112 19.07 -5.18 -15.57
CA ASN A 112 17.86 -5.90 -16.02
C ASN A 112 17.82 -7.39 -15.66
N VAL A 113 18.61 -7.86 -14.67
CA VAL A 113 18.70 -9.28 -14.29
C VAL A 113 17.44 -9.79 -13.60
N ASP A 114 16.86 -8.99 -12.72
CA ASP A 114 15.73 -9.35 -11.85
C ASP A 114 14.42 -8.64 -12.23
N ILE A 115 14.39 -8.04 -13.42
CA ILE A 115 13.19 -7.39 -13.94
C ILE A 115 12.27 -8.45 -14.57
N ARG A 116 10.97 -8.23 -14.44
CA ARG A 116 9.97 -9.12 -14.99
C ARG A 116 9.94 -9.03 -16.52
N HIS A 117 10.01 -10.17 -17.19
CA HIS A 117 10.06 -10.19 -18.65
C HIS A 117 8.78 -9.67 -19.31
N ASP A 118 7.61 -9.91 -18.71
CA ASP A 118 6.33 -9.33 -19.16
C ASP A 118 6.37 -7.80 -19.08
N GLN A 119 6.91 -7.24 -17.99
CA GLN A 119 7.05 -5.79 -17.81
C GLN A 119 8.09 -5.20 -18.78
N CYS A 120 9.23 -5.89 -19.01
CA CYS A 120 10.22 -5.51 -20.03
C CYS A 120 9.58 -5.44 -21.42
N TYR A 121 8.87 -6.50 -21.82
CA TYR A 121 8.21 -6.55 -23.10
C TYR A 121 7.23 -5.40 -23.30
N LEU A 122 6.37 -5.16 -22.30
CA LEU A 122 5.41 -4.06 -22.35
C LEU A 122 6.11 -2.69 -22.50
N ALA A 123 7.21 -2.48 -21.76
CA ALA A 123 7.97 -1.23 -21.83
C ALA A 123 8.67 -1.03 -23.19
N GLU A 124 9.31 -2.08 -23.73
CA GLU A 124 10.03 -2.02 -25.02
C GLU A 124 9.09 -1.82 -26.22
N HIS A 125 7.81 -2.22 -26.09
CA HIS A 125 6.82 -2.10 -27.15
C HIS A 125 5.80 -0.96 -26.95
N ASP A 126 6.06 -0.06 -26.00
CA ASP A 126 5.14 1.02 -25.63
C ASP A 126 3.73 0.57 -25.26
N LEU A 127 3.61 -0.62 -24.68
CA LEU A 127 2.36 -1.21 -24.19
C LEU A 127 2.25 -1.02 -22.68
N PHE A 128 1.03 -1.05 -22.15
CA PHE A 128 0.76 -1.06 -20.71
C PHE A 128 -0.59 -1.72 -20.40
N PRO A 129 -0.77 -2.31 -19.22
CA PRO A 129 -2.02 -2.93 -18.84
C PRO A 129 -3.13 -1.90 -18.62
N CYS A 130 -4.38 -2.30 -18.76
CA CYS A 130 -5.58 -1.55 -18.39
C CYS A 130 -5.76 -0.21 -19.10
N GLY A 131 -5.32 -0.12 -20.37
CA GLY A 131 -5.44 1.10 -21.17
C GLY A 131 -5.57 0.82 -22.66
N GLU A 132 -5.91 1.83 -23.43
CA GLU A 132 -6.19 1.73 -24.87
C GLU A 132 -5.15 2.45 -25.72
N SER A 133 -4.51 3.49 -25.21
CA SER A 133 -3.51 4.28 -25.94
C SER A 133 -2.55 4.97 -24.94
N GLU A 134 -1.36 5.38 -25.40
CA GLU A 134 -0.37 6.08 -24.58
C GLU A 134 -0.95 7.33 -23.91
N GLU A 135 -1.76 8.11 -24.60
CA GLU A 135 -2.42 9.31 -24.08
C GLU A 135 -3.32 9.00 -22.89
N SER A 136 -3.89 7.80 -22.84
CA SER A 136 -4.77 7.35 -21.74
C SER A 136 -4.01 6.91 -20.49
N ARG A 137 -2.69 6.74 -20.55
CA ARG A 137 -1.91 6.15 -19.44
C ARG A 137 -1.99 6.96 -18.14
N PHE A 138 -1.92 8.27 -18.22
CA PHE A 138 -2.06 9.18 -17.08
C PHE A 138 -3.46 9.82 -16.99
N SER A 139 -4.44 9.33 -17.75
CA SER A 139 -5.82 9.79 -17.62
C SER A 139 -6.53 9.06 -16.47
N PRO A 140 -7.18 9.78 -15.55
CA PRO A 140 -8.03 9.15 -14.52
C PRO A 140 -9.38 8.68 -15.09
N ASP A 141 -9.71 9.08 -16.33
CA ASP A 141 -10.94 8.75 -17.01
C ASP A 141 -10.73 7.52 -17.89
N PHE A 142 -11.35 6.40 -17.53
CA PHE A 142 -11.32 5.21 -18.33
C PHE A 142 -12.51 4.28 -18.04
N ALA A 143 -12.98 3.64 -19.09
CA ALA A 143 -13.94 2.55 -18.99
C ALA A 143 -13.23 1.25 -18.56
N VAL A 144 -13.97 0.35 -17.94
CA VAL A 144 -13.50 -0.99 -17.58
C VAL A 144 -14.30 -1.99 -18.44
N PRO A 145 -13.78 -2.39 -19.61
CA PRO A 145 -14.52 -3.24 -20.55
C PRO A 145 -14.48 -4.72 -20.15
N LEU A 146 -14.45 -5.02 -18.84
CA LEU A 146 -14.30 -6.37 -18.31
C LEU A 146 -15.61 -6.86 -17.70
N THR A 147 -15.97 -8.10 -17.98
CA THR A 147 -17.06 -8.80 -17.30
C THR A 147 -16.59 -9.19 -15.90
N ARG A 148 -17.46 -9.02 -14.89
CA ARG A 148 -17.09 -9.28 -13.52
C ARG A 148 -18.09 -10.18 -12.79
N LEU A 149 -17.53 -11.06 -11.95
CA LEU A 149 -18.23 -11.87 -10.98
C LEU A 149 -17.84 -11.40 -9.58
N GLU A 150 -18.82 -10.94 -8.80
CA GLU A 150 -18.66 -10.63 -7.38
C GLU A 150 -19.41 -11.67 -6.57
N MET A 151 -18.78 -12.20 -5.52
CA MET A 151 -19.41 -13.24 -4.69
C MET A 151 -19.00 -13.15 -3.21
N GLU A 152 -19.76 -13.79 -2.35
CA GLU A 152 -19.46 -13.96 -0.94
C GLU A 152 -19.58 -15.44 -0.58
N VAL A 153 -18.56 -15.99 0.09
CA VAL A 153 -18.52 -17.40 0.49
C VAL A 153 -18.91 -17.52 1.97
N LYS A 154 -19.87 -18.38 2.26
CA LYS A 154 -20.24 -18.76 3.63
C LYS A 154 -19.85 -20.22 3.88
N ALA A 155 -19.20 -20.46 5.00
CA ALA A 155 -18.78 -21.79 5.38
C ALA A 155 -19.14 -22.07 6.84
N VAL A 156 -19.37 -23.35 7.15
CA VAL A 156 -19.59 -23.87 8.51
C VAL A 156 -18.40 -24.75 8.86
N GLY A 157 -17.85 -24.58 10.05
CA GLY A 157 -16.76 -25.39 10.57
C GLY A 157 -17.03 -25.76 12.02
N ALA A 158 -16.19 -26.59 12.62
CA ALA A 158 -16.25 -26.91 14.02
C ALA A 158 -16.05 -25.64 14.87
N GLY A 159 -17.08 -24.83 15.07
CA GLY A 159 -17.02 -23.56 15.79
C GLY A 159 -18.01 -22.47 15.34
N GLY A 160 -19.03 -22.78 14.51
CA GLY A 160 -20.15 -21.86 14.19
C GLY A 160 -20.12 -21.18 12.82
N ALA A 161 -21.16 -20.39 12.52
CA ALA A 161 -21.31 -19.68 11.24
C ALA A 161 -20.19 -18.69 10.99
N GLY A 162 -19.51 -18.80 9.83
CA GLY A 162 -18.41 -17.95 9.43
C GLY A 162 -17.06 -18.66 9.40
N GLY A 163 -17.04 -19.94 9.01
CA GLY A 163 -15.83 -20.77 8.94
C GLY A 163 -14.69 -20.07 8.20
N ASP A 164 -13.54 -19.99 8.87
CA ASP A 164 -12.29 -19.48 8.29
C ASP A 164 -11.81 -20.46 7.21
N PRO A 165 -11.54 -20.00 5.98
CA PRO A 165 -11.01 -20.86 4.92
C PRO A 165 -9.66 -21.52 5.26
N LEU A 166 -8.94 -20.95 6.23
CA LEU A 166 -7.67 -21.49 6.71
C LEU A 166 -7.86 -22.64 7.72
N ARG A 167 -9.06 -22.91 8.20
CA ARG A 167 -9.33 -24.05 9.06
C ARG A 167 -9.39 -25.34 8.24
N SER A 168 -8.65 -26.33 8.68
CA SER A 168 -8.79 -27.69 8.22
C SER A 168 -10.22 -28.16 8.53
N GLY A 169 -11.02 -28.38 7.50
CA GLY A 169 -12.39 -28.88 7.65
C GLY A 169 -13.52 -27.84 7.48
N ALA A 170 -13.24 -26.59 7.17
CA ALA A 170 -14.30 -25.64 6.82
C ALA A 170 -15.08 -26.13 5.60
N GLU A 171 -16.39 -26.33 5.76
CA GLU A 171 -17.32 -26.78 4.72
C GLU A 171 -18.08 -25.60 4.15
N ILE A 172 -18.06 -25.43 2.83
CA ILE A 172 -18.77 -24.35 2.16
C ILE A 172 -20.27 -24.65 2.18
N SER A 173 -21.04 -23.85 2.89
CA SER A 173 -22.49 -24.01 3.02
C SER A 173 -23.27 -23.28 1.95
N SER A 174 -22.79 -22.13 1.49
CA SER A 174 -23.43 -21.38 0.41
C SER A 174 -22.46 -20.36 -0.21
N ILE A 175 -22.75 -19.98 -1.46
CA ILE A 175 -22.07 -18.90 -2.15
C ILE A 175 -23.14 -17.92 -2.67
N GLN A 176 -23.06 -16.69 -2.23
CA GLN A 176 -23.94 -15.62 -2.69
C GLN A 176 -23.27 -14.88 -3.83
N ILE A 177 -23.93 -14.83 -5.00
CA ILE A 177 -23.49 -14.06 -6.15
C ILE A 177 -24.06 -12.65 -6.02
N CYS A 178 -23.17 -11.67 -5.95
CA CYS A 178 -23.49 -10.25 -5.86
C CYS A 178 -23.46 -9.64 -7.26
N ARG A 179 -24.40 -8.76 -7.58
CA ARG A 179 -24.65 -8.06 -8.87
C ARG A 179 -25.26 -8.89 -10.00
N ASP A 180 -26.21 -8.23 -10.66
CA ASP A 180 -27.03 -8.59 -11.84
C ASP A 180 -27.90 -9.86 -11.70
N ARG A 181 -27.57 -10.73 -10.79
CA ARG A 181 -28.36 -11.90 -10.41
C ARG A 181 -28.09 -12.16 -8.92
N ASN A 182 -28.86 -11.57 -8.02
CA ASN A 182 -28.84 -11.98 -6.59
C ASN A 182 -29.22 -13.48 -6.50
N ARG A 183 -28.27 -14.34 -6.86
CA ARG A 183 -28.40 -15.80 -6.87
C ARG A 183 -27.58 -16.36 -5.73
N SER A 184 -28.18 -17.23 -4.95
CA SER A 184 -27.46 -18.00 -3.92
C SER A 184 -27.32 -19.44 -4.39
N LEU A 185 -26.08 -19.95 -4.36
CA LEU A 185 -25.78 -21.37 -4.55
C LEU A 185 -25.84 -22.01 -3.18
N ASN A 186 -26.75 -22.96 -2.97
CA ASN A 186 -27.00 -23.61 -1.68
C ASN A 186 -27.08 -25.12 -1.86
N GLY A 187 -26.78 -25.87 -0.79
CA GLY A 187 -26.88 -27.33 -0.79
C GLY A 187 -25.62 -28.00 -0.23
N PRO A 188 -25.45 -29.30 -0.45
CA PRO A 188 -24.23 -30.00 -0.10
C PRO A 188 -23.01 -29.36 -0.76
N GLU A 189 -21.86 -29.32 -0.07
CA GLU A 189 -20.65 -28.63 -0.54
C GLU A 189 -20.25 -29.01 -1.98
N ARG A 190 -20.33 -30.30 -2.32
CA ARG A 190 -20.05 -30.78 -3.69
C ARG A 190 -20.93 -30.10 -4.74
N THR A 191 -22.23 -29.94 -4.45
CA THR A 191 -23.20 -29.29 -5.37
C THR A 191 -22.87 -27.80 -5.49
N VAL A 192 -22.64 -27.11 -4.36
CA VAL A 192 -22.30 -25.67 -4.35
C VAL A 192 -21.03 -25.41 -5.17
N ILE A 193 -20.00 -26.28 -5.05
CA ILE A 193 -18.77 -26.15 -5.82
C ILE A 193 -19.01 -26.46 -7.29
N ALA A 194 -19.77 -27.49 -7.63
CA ALA A 194 -20.10 -27.83 -9.01
C ALA A 194 -20.84 -26.69 -9.71
N ASP A 195 -21.89 -26.17 -9.07
CA ASP A 195 -22.68 -25.02 -9.59
C ASP A 195 -21.81 -23.77 -9.76
N LEU A 196 -20.86 -23.52 -8.86
CA LEU A 196 -19.91 -22.43 -9.00
C LEU A 196 -18.98 -22.62 -10.22
N MET A 197 -18.42 -23.82 -10.42
CA MET A 197 -17.55 -24.11 -11.55
C MET A 197 -18.31 -23.98 -12.88
N GLU A 198 -19.55 -24.47 -12.94
CA GLU A 198 -20.43 -24.31 -14.09
C GLU A 198 -20.75 -22.84 -14.37
N LEU A 199 -21.08 -22.07 -13.32
CA LEU A 199 -21.31 -20.63 -13.42
C LEU A 199 -20.12 -19.88 -13.98
N ILE A 200 -18.92 -20.13 -13.43
CA ILE A 200 -17.67 -19.49 -13.91
C ILE A 200 -17.39 -19.88 -15.36
N SER A 201 -17.60 -21.12 -15.75
CA SER A 201 -17.39 -21.60 -17.11
C SER A 201 -18.37 -20.96 -18.10
N SER A 202 -19.66 -20.96 -17.77
CA SER A 202 -20.73 -20.44 -18.64
C SER A 202 -20.73 -18.91 -18.75
N TYR A 203 -20.57 -18.20 -17.62
CA TYR A 203 -20.52 -16.74 -17.59
C TYR A 203 -19.18 -16.18 -18.11
N ASN A 204 -18.10 -16.95 -17.97
CA ASN A 204 -16.74 -16.64 -18.41
C ASN A 204 -16.23 -15.25 -17.98
N PRO A 205 -16.26 -14.89 -16.68
CA PRO A 205 -15.88 -13.56 -16.20
C PRO A 205 -14.39 -13.28 -16.43
N ASP A 206 -14.05 -12.00 -16.69
CA ASP A 206 -12.66 -11.54 -16.73
C ASP A 206 -12.13 -11.23 -15.33
N LEU A 207 -13.02 -10.75 -14.44
CA LEU A 207 -12.73 -10.36 -13.08
C LEU A 207 -13.53 -11.22 -12.10
N ILE A 208 -12.87 -11.75 -11.08
CA ILE A 208 -13.49 -12.46 -9.95
C ILE A 208 -13.08 -11.73 -8.67
N LEU A 209 -14.06 -11.22 -7.92
CA LEU A 209 -13.86 -10.33 -6.77
C LEU A 209 -14.62 -10.89 -5.57
N PHE A 210 -13.94 -11.23 -4.49
CA PHE A 210 -14.59 -11.60 -3.23
C PHE A 210 -13.65 -11.57 -2.03
N PRO A 211 -14.20 -11.48 -0.81
CA PRO A 211 -13.42 -11.48 0.42
C PRO A 211 -12.67 -12.80 0.61
N TYR A 212 -11.40 -12.72 1.04
CA TYR A 212 -10.54 -13.87 1.33
C TYR A 212 -10.30 -14.79 0.12
N ALA A 213 -10.36 -14.24 -1.10
CA ALA A 213 -10.19 -14.99 -2.34
C ALA A 213 -8.87 -15.76 -2.40
N ASP A 214 -7.78 -15.18 -1.89
CA ASP A 214 -6.45 -15.80 -1.89
C ASP A 214 -6.39 -17.06 -0.99
N SER A 215 -7.24 -17.14 0.02
CA SER A 215 -7.38 -18.33 0.88
C SER A 215 -8.43 -19.32 0.33
N TRP A 216 -9.56 -18.80 -0.18
CA TRP A 216 -10.66 -19.65 -0.68
C TRP A 216 -10.34 -20.36 -1.98
N VAL A 217 -9.72 -19.70 -2.96
CA VAL A 217 -9.46 -20.31 -4.27
C VAL A 217 -8.59 -21.56 -4.16
N PRO A 218 -7.46 -21.57 -3.41
CA PRO A 218 -6.70 -22.81 -3.19
C PRO A 218 -7.52 -23.93 -2.53
N ALA A 219 -8.41 -23.57 -1.60
CA ALA A 219 -9.28 -24.54 -0.93
C ALA A 219 -10.33 -25.11 -1.89
N MET A 220 -10.99 -24.25 -2.69
CA MET A 220 -12.00 -24.65 -3.68
C MET A 220 -11.39 -25.49 -4.81
N VAL A 221 -10.20 -25.16 -5.28
CA VAL A 221 -9.48 -25.95 -6.30
C VAL A 221 -9.24 -27.37 -5.79
N ARG A 222 -8.65 -27.51 -4.58
CA ARG A 222 -8.43 -28.85 -3.97
C ARG A 222 -9.73 -29.64 -3.73
N LYS A 223 -10.81 -28.94 -3.34
CA LYS A 223 -12.12 -29.60 -3.13
C LYS A 223 -12.75 -30.01 -4.47
N ALA A 224 -12.69 -29.16 -5.50
CA ALA A 224 -13.15 -29.51 -6.85
C ALA A 224 -12.42 -30.74 -7.38
N GLU A 225 -11.09 -30.79 -7.31
CA GLU A 225 -10.27 -31.96 -7.70
C GLU A 225 -10.66 -33.22 -6.93
N ARG A 226 -10.88 -33.11 -5.59
CA ARG A 226 -11.35 -34.21 -4.75
C ARG A 226 -12.72 -34.76 -5.18
N TYR A 227 -13.60 -33.88 -5.66
CA TYR A 227 -14.93 -34.26 -6.13
C TYR A 227 -14.94 -34.68 -7.60
N GLY A 228 -13.79 -34.71 -8.28
CA GLY A 228 -13.66 -35.03 -9.71
C GLY A 228 -14.22 -33.94 -10.62
N LEU A 229 -14.21 -32.67 -10.17
CA LEU A 229 -14.66 -31.50 -10.91
C LEU A 229 -13.45 -30.75 -11.45
N GLU A 230 -13.58 -30.18 -12.65
CA GLU A 230 -12.54 -29.32 -13.22
C GLU A 230 -12.60 -27.92 -12.62
N PRO A 231 -11.47 -27.40 -12.06
CA PRO A 231 -11.44 -26.05 -11.49
C PRO A 231 -11.54 -24.96 -12.56
N ALA A 232 -12.66 -24.24 -12.63
CA ALA A 232 -12.95 -23.26 -13.68
C ALA A 232 -12.37 -21.85 -13.43
N PHE A 233 -11.65 -21.62 -12.32
CA PHE A 233 -11.08 -20.29 -12.02
C PHE A 233 -10.05 -19.83 -13.04
N SER A 234 -9.28 -20.73 -13.65
CA SER A 234 -8.33 -20.43 -14.71
C SER A 234 -8.94 -20.75 -16.10
N ARG A 235 -8.65 -19.91 -17.11
CA ARG A 235 -9.07 -20.19 -18.49
C ARG A 235 -8.25 -21.27 -19.18
N SER A 236 -7.01 -21.47 -18.73
CA SER A 236 -6.09 -22.48 -19.28
C SER A 236 -5.89 -23.68 -18.38
N GLY A 237 -6.53 -23.72 -17.20
CA GLY A 237 -6.25 -24.71 -16.16
C GLY A 237 -4.95 -24.45 -15.37
N TRP A 238 -4.13 -23.48 -15.81
CA TRP A 238 -2.86 -23.17 -15.12
C TRP A 238 -3.03 -22.06 -14.07
N PHE A 239 -2.31 -22.22 -12.97
CA PHE A 239 -2.24 -21.22 -11.89
C PHE A 239 -0.80 -20.89 -11.57
N LYS A 240 -0.53 -19.61 -11.36
CA LYS A 240 0.72 -19.16 -10.79
C LYS A 240 0.63 -19.22 -9.26
N SER A 241 1.47 -20.04 -8.64
CA SER A 241 1.56 -20.09 -7.17
C SER A 241 2.40 -18.93 -6.64
N MET A 242 1.88 -18.25 -5.63
CA MET A 242 2.63 -17.33 -4.78
C MET A 242 2.72 -17.92 -3.37
N ALA A 243 3.94 -18.15 -2.88
CA ALA A 243 4.16 -18.64 -1.54
C ALA A 243 3.82 -17.59 -0.47
N SER A 244 3.37 -18.04 0.70
CA SER A 244 3.23 -17.19 1.87
C SER A 244 4.61 -16.70 2.33
N LYS A 245 4.69 -15.47 2.84
CA LYS A 245 5.96 -14.85 3.21
C LYS A 245 5.79 -13.87 4.37
N SER A 246 6.60 -14.03 5.41
CA SER A 246 6.77 -13.01 6.45
C SER A 246 8.01 -12.16 6.16
N TYR A 247 7.89 -10.86 6.40
CA TYR A 247 8.97 -9.89 6.20
C TYR A 247 8.87 -8.74 7.19
N TRP A 248 9.99 -8.09 7.44
CA TRP A 248 10.06 -6.90 8.30
C TRP A 248 10.05 -5.64 7.46
N SER A 249 9.27 -4.66 7.90
CA SER A 249 9.21 -3.33 7.29
C SER A 249 8.91 -2.29 8.36
N TYR A 250 9.70 -1.23 8.43
CA TYR A 250 9.58 -0.17 9.46
C TYR A 250 9.54 -0.72 10.88
N GLY A 251 10.41 -1.68 11.21
CA GLY A 251 10.48 -2.31 12.53
C GLY A 251 9.29 -3.19 12.91
N ARG A 252 8.39 -3.50 11.97
CA ARG A 252 7.21 -4.34 12.17
C ARG A 252 7.26 -5.61 11.32
N ALA A 253 6.86 -6.73 11.92
CA ALA A 253 6.62 -7.95 11.17
C ALA A 253 5.34 -7.80 10.33
N ASN A 254 5.40 -8.20 9.08
CA ASN A 254 4.27 -8.27 8.17
C ASN A 254 4.20 -9.69 7.61
N HIS A 255 3.01 -10.18 7.36
CA HIS A 255 2.76 -11.46 6.71
C HIS A 255 1.96 -11.26 5.44
N LYS A 256 2.31 -12.00 4.41
CA LYS A 256 1.57 -12.08 3.16
C LYS A 256 1.19 -13.53 2.94
N GLU A 257 -0.09 -13.78 2.84
CA GLU A 257 -0.61 -15.12 2.55
C GLU A 257 -0.23 -15.56 1.13
N GLY A 258 -0.16 -16.88 0.94
CA GLY A 258 0.01 -17.46 -0.39
C GLY A 258 -1.25 -17.29 -1.23
N ALA A 259 -1.11 -17.38 -2.55
CA ALA A 259 -2.22 -17.27 -3.47
C ALA A 259 -2.03 -18.18 -4.68
N LEU A 260 -3.13 -18.65 -5.27
CA LEU A 260 -3.18 -19.21 -6.60
C LEU A 260 -3.77 -18.17 -7.57
N ILE A 261 -2.93 -17.64 -8.45
CA ILE A 261 -3.33 -16.65 -9.44
C ILE A 261 -3.75 -17.39 -10.71
N PRO A 262 -5.02 -17.28 -11.12
CA PRO A 262 -5.50 -17.95 -12.33
C PRO A 262 -4.96 -17.30 -13.58
N GLU A 263 -4.62 -18.08 -14.59
CA GLU A 263 -4.26 -17.58 -15.92
C GLU A 263 -5.50 -17.11 -16.69
N GLY A 264 -5.41 -15.92 -17.27
CA GLY A 264 -6.44 -15.35 -18.14
C GLY A 264 -7.68 -14.82 -17.41
N ARG A 265 -7.63 -14.67 -16.10
CA ARG A 265 -8.62 -13.98 -15.28
C ARG A 265 -7.92 -13.13 -14.22
N VAL A 266 -8.55 -12.06 -13.83
CA VAL A 266 -8.08 -11.25 -12.69
C VAL A 266 -8.85 -11.68 -11.44
N LEU A 267 -8.14 -12.17 -10.45
CA LEU A 267 -8.68 -12.55 -9.14
C LEU A 267 -8.23 -11.52 -8.10
N ILE A 268 -9.16 -10.90 -7.40
CA ILE A 268 -8.84 -9.92 -6.36
C ILE A 268 -9.48 -10.34 -5.02
N ASP A 269 -8.65 -10.47 -4.00
CA ASP A 269 -9.09 -10.59 -2.62
C ASP A 269 -9.50 -9.22 -2.08
N THR A 270 -10.81 -8.98 -1.96
CA THR A 270 -11.34 -7.67 -1.58
C THR A 270 -11.12 -7.35 -0.10
N ALA A 271 -10.93 -8.36 0.76
CA ALA A 271 -10.69 -8.17 2.19
C ALA A 271 -9.20 -7.94 2.51
N LYS A 272 -8.29 -8.64 1.83
CA LYS A 272 -6.86 -8.61 2.16
C LYS A 272 -6.05 -7.67 1.26
N SER A 273 -6.49 -7.39 0.03
CA SER A 273 -5.80 -6.45 -0.85
C SER A 273 -5.82 -5.03 -0.29
N PHE A 274 -4.64 -4.52 0.07
CA PHE A 274 -4.49 -3.13 0.50
C PHE A 274 -4.91 -2.15 -0.60
N VAL A 275 -4.44 -2.38 -1.82
CA VAL A 275 -4.71 -1.49 -2.97
C VAL A 275 -6.20 -1.45 -3.30
N TYR A 276 -6.89 -2.60 -3.23
CA TYR A 276 -8.33 -2.65 -3.46
C TYR A 276 -9.12 -1.96 -2.34
N ARG A 277 -8.77 -2.16 -1.08
CA ARG A 277 -9.44 -1.50 0.05
C ARG A 277 -9.30 0.02 0.01
N GLU A 278 -8.15 0.52 -0.40
CA GLU A 278 -7.89 1.95 -0.53
C GLU A 278 -8.48 2.55 -1.81
N GLY A 279 -8.37 1.83 -2.92
CA GLY A 279 -8.64 2.37 -4.26
C GLY A 279 -9.80 1.74 -5.02
N GLY A 280 -10.40 0.68 -4.49
CA GLY A 280 -11.37 -0.10 -5.24
C GLY A 280 -10.78 -0.68 -6.54
N LEU A 281 -11.63 -1.15 -7.43
CA LEU A 281 -11.21 -1.70 -8.70
C LEU A 281 -10.47 -0.65 -9.57
N LYS A 282 -11.00 0.58 -9.67
CA LYS A 282 -10.38 1.65 -10.46
C LYS A 282 -8.97 1.99 -9.96
N GLY A 283 -8.74 1.98 -8.64
CA GLY A 283 -7.42 2.18 -8.06
C GLY A 283 -6.43 1.06 -8.41
N VAL A 284 -6.85 -0.21 -8.37
CA VAL A 284 -6.03 -1.36 -8.77
C VAL A 284 -5.65 -1.25 -10.26
N LEU A 285 -6.61 -0.96 -11.13
CA LEU A 285 -6.38 -0.85 -12.57
C LEU A 285 -5.47 0.35 -12.93
N MET A 286 -5.63 1.49 -12.23
CA MET A 286 -4.74 2.65 -12.41
C MET A 286 -3.31 2.32 -11.99
N ALA A 287 -3.11 1.67 -10.84
CA ALA A 287 -1.78 1.27 -10.40
C ALA A 287 -1.14 0.25 -11.36
N SER A 288 -1.94 -0.65 -11.94
CA SER A 288 -1.52 -1.58 -12.99
C SER A 288 -1.00 -0.84 -14.23
N ARG A 289 -1.80 0.09 -14.72
CA ARG A 289 -1.49 0.95 -15.87
C ARG A 289 -0.18 1.71 -15.70
N LEU A 290 0.01 2.29 -14.53
CA LEU A 290 1.21 3.07 -14.21
C LEU A 290 2.45 2.19 -14.06
N SER A 291 2.34 1.07 -13.34
CA SER A 291 3.48 0.22 -12.99
C SER A 291 3.87 -0.82 -14.04
N GLY A 292 3.06 -1.01 -15.09
CA GLY A 292 3.28 -2.08 -16.08
C GLY A 292 3.04 -3.50 -15.53
N LEU A 293 2.44 -3.64 -14.36
CA LEU A 293 2.13 -4.92 -13.73
C LEU A 293 0.68 -5.33 -14.00
N SER A 294 0.39 -6.63 -14.09
CA SER A 294 -0.99 -7.08 -14.19
C SER A 294 -1.81 -6.75 -12.93
N PRO A 295 -3.14 -6.56 -13.03
CA PRO A 295 -4.02 -6.34 -11.88
C PRO A 295 -3.93 -7.45 -10.82
N ASN A 296 -3.69 -8.68 -11.23
CA ASN A 296 -3.43 -9.81 -10.35
C ASN A 296 -2.26 -9.56 -9.39
N LEU A 297 -1.18 -8.97 -9.88
CA LEU A 297 0.00 -8.64 -9.08
C LEU A 297 -0.21 -7.35 -8.29
N THR A 298 -0.76 -6.32 -8.94
CA THR A 298 -0.99 -5.01 -8.36
C THR A 298 -1.87 -5.09 -7.12
N SER A 299 -2.94 -5.89 -7.17
CA SER A 299 -3.83 -6.09 -6.02
C SER A 299 -3.14 -6.77 -4.83
N ARG A 300 -2.02 -7.46 -5.05
CA ARG A 300 -1.26 -8.20 -4.03
C ARG A 300 0.02 -7.50 -3.58
N PHE A 301 0.43 -6.43 -4.24
CA PHE A 301 1.68 -5.73 -3.91
C PHE A 301 1.45 -4.57 -2.94
N THR A 302 2.52 -4.19 -2.24
CA THR A 302 2.51 -3.04 -1.35
C THR A 302 2.69 -1.74 -2.16
N PRO A 303 2.26 -0.57 -1.65
CA PRO A 303 2.52 0.71 -2.32
C PRO A 303 3.99 0.93 -2.66
N GLY A 304 4.91 0.49 -1.79
CA GLY A 304 6.35 0.59 -2.06
C GLY A 304 6.80 -0.29 -3.23
N THR A 305 6.25 -1.49 -3.38
CA THR A 305 6.51 -2.32 -4.56
C THR A 305 5.93 -1.68 -5.82
N LEU A 306 4.77 -1.03 -5.72
CA LEU A 306 4.12 -0.37 -6.85
C LEU A 306 4.90 0.84 -7.34
N ILE A 307 5.37 1.71 -6.43
CA ILE A 307 6.19 2.87 -6.84
C ILE A 307 7.53 2.43 -7.44
N SER A 308 8.20 1.42 -6.85
CA SER A 308 9.43 0.89 -7.42
C SER A 308 9.21 0.26 -8.80
N SER A 309 8.09 -0.48 -8.99
CA SER A 309 7.74 -1.04 -10.30
C SER A 309 7.40 0.05 -11.32
N TYR A 310 6.78 1.14 -10.89
CA TYR A 310 6.53 2.30 -11.73
C TYR A 310 7.84 2.97 -12.19
N GLU A 311 8.77 3.21 -11.27
CA GLU A 311 10.08 3.78 -11.60
C GLU A 311 10.85 2.88 -12.58
N VAL A 312 10.85 1.56 -12.34
CA VAL A 312 11.45 0.57 -13.23
C VAL A 312 10.79 0.61 -14.62
N PHE A 313 9.47 0.62 -14.68
CA PHE A 313 8.74 0.67 -15.95
C PHE A 313 9.02 1.96 -16.73
N GLU A 314 9.07 3.10 -16.04
CA GLU A 314 9.42 4.40 -16.63
C GLU A 314 10.86 4.44 -17.15
N ALA A 315 11.83 3.85 -16.43
CA ALA A 315 13.22 3.77 -16.88
C ALA A 315 13.32 2.97 -18.18
N MET A 316 12.72 1.78 -18.22
CA MET A 316 12.75 0.92 -19.43
C MET A 316 12.05 1.57 -20.63
N ARG A 317 10.90 2.23 -20.43
CA ARG A 317 10.21 2.98 -21.50
C ARG A 317 11.04 4.13 -22.08
N ARG A 318 11.98 4.67 -21.29
CA ARG A 318 12.94 5.70 -21.73
C ARG A 318 14.24 5.09 -22.29
N GLY A 319 14.27 3.79 -22.51
CA GLY A 319 15.44 3.06 -23.02
C GLY A 319 16.59 3.00 -22.00
N MET A 320 16.31 3.17 -20.71
CA MET A 320 17.29 3.05 -19.65
C MET A 320 17.25 1.62 -19.07
N VAL A 321 18.44 1.08 -18.77
CA VAL A 321 18.55 -0.19 -18.05
C VAL A 321 18.49 0.04 -16.55
N VAL A 322 18.01 -0.99 -15.83
CA VAL A 322 17.78 -0.95 -14.38
C VAL A 322 18.87 -1.75 -13.66
N PRO A 323 19.58 -1.20 -12.67
CA PRO A 323 20.66 -1.90 -12.00
C PRO A 323 20.16 -3.17 -11.28
N PHE A 324 20.88 -4.27 -11.39
CA PHE A 324 20.57 -5.50 -10.66
C PHE A 324 20.78 -5.32 -9.17
N ARG A 325 21.96 -4.84 -8.80
CA ARG A 325 22.27 -4.45 -7.43
C ARG A 325 22.76 -3.01 -7.43
N LYS A 326 22.61 -2.34 -6.31
CA LYS A 326 23.27 -1.08 -6.08
C LYS A 326 24.76 -1.36 -5.92
N SER A 327 25.56 -0.97 -6.90
CA SER A 327 26.98 -1.32 -6.96
C SER A 327 27.85 -0.41 -6.09
N ASP A 328 27.40 0.84 -5.86
CA ASP A 328 28.19 1.80 -5.11
C ASP A 328 27.79 1.74 -3.63
N ALA A 329 28.76 1.31 -2.80
CA ALA A 329 28.64 1.51 -1.37
C ALA A 329 28.56 3.02 -1.10
N GLU A 330 27.70 3.40 -0.17
CA GLU A 330 27.72 4.77 0.32
C GLU A 330 29.07 5.11 0.87
N SER A 331 29.58 6.31 0.58
CA SER A 331 30.87 6.76 1.08
C SER A 331 30.88 6.74 2.62
N ALA A 332 31.99 6.28 3.20
CA ALA A 332 32.16 6.31 4.64
C ALA A 332 32.10 7.76 5.15
N ARG A 333 31.25 7.99 6.17
CA ARG A 333 31.06 9.32 6.77
C ARG A 333 31.36 9.26 8.28
N LYS A 334 31.78 10.39 8.83
CA LYS A 334 31.96 10.52 10.28
C LYS A 334 30.59 10.49 10.97
N ILE A 335 30.55 10.00 12.21
CA ILE A 335 29.30 9.98 13.02
C ILE A 335 28.71 11.39 13.20
N THR A 336 29.58 12.41 13.29
CA THR A 336 29.14 13.81 13.36
C THR A 336 28.38 14.24 12.12
N ASP A 337 28.85 13.84 10.93
CA ASP A 337 28.21 14.19 9.65
C ASP A 337 26.88 13.45 9.49
N LEU A 338 26.84 12.16 9.88
CA LEU A 338 25.60 11.37 9.89
C LEU A 338 24.56 11.99 10.82
N LYS A 339 24.93 12.41 12.03
CA LYS A 339 24.02 13.10 12.97
C LYS A 339 23.53 14.45 12.45
N ALA A 340 24.34 15.14 11.65
CA ALA A 340 23.95 16.42 11.05
C ALA A 340 23.01 16.23 9.84
N CYS A 341 23.18 15.17 9.06
CA CYS A 341 22.45 14.96 7.81
C CYS A 341 21.10 14.27 8.03
N ASP A 342 21.04 13.19 8.82
CA ASP A 342 19.82 12.42 9.04
C ASP A 342 19.10 12.83 10.33
N ARG A 343 18.44 13.98 10.29
CA ARG A 343 17.62 14.51 11.40
C ARG A 343 16.13 14.17 11.25
N GLY A 344 15.72 13.53 10.16
CA GLY A 344 14.32 13.25 9.86
C GLY A 344 13.46 14.51 9.68
N GLY A 345 12.16 14.40 9.91
CA GLY A 345 11.22 15.53 9.87
C GLY A 345 11.24 16.36 11.15
N MET A 346 10.93 17.64 11.03
CA MET A 346 10.80 18.56 12.18
C MET A 346 9.39 18.50 12.78
N MET A 347 9.30 18.68 14.08
CA MET A 347 8.04 18.76 14.82
C MET A 347 8.14 19.82 15.93
N PHE A 348 7.08 20.60 16.10
CA PHE A 348 6.86 21.52 17.21
C PHE A 348 5.81 20.91 18.12
N GLN A 349 6.16 20.69 19.38
CA GLN A 349 5.28 20.04 20.35
C GLN A 349 4.14 21.01 20.74
N PRO A 350 2.86 20.59 20.68
CA PRO A 350 1.78 21.44 21.15
C PRO A 350 1.71 21.44 22.67
N ASP A 351 1.21 22.50 23.26
CA ASP A 351 0.76 22.46 24.64
C ASP A 351 -0.60 21.75 24.75
N PRO A 352 -0.81 20.85 25.72
CA PRO A 352 -2.10 20.19 25.89
C PRO A 352 -3.19 21.20 26.25
N GLY A 353 -4.31 21.14 25.56
CA GLY A 353 -5.41 22.08 25.80
C GLY A 353 -6.49 22.01 24.73
N VAL A 354 -7.54 22.80 24.93
CA VAL A 354 -8.60 23.03 23.98
C VAL A 354 -8.43 24.45 23.41
N TYR A 355 -8.27 24.55 22.11
CA TYR A 355 -8.06 25.79 21.39
C TYR A 355 -9.20 26.03 20.40
N GLU A 356 -9.65 27.27 20.28
CA GLU A 356 -10.73 27.68 19.39
C GLU A 356 -10.17 28.43 18.17
N GLN A 357 -10.92 28.38 17.04
CA GLN A 357 -10.58 29.06 15.80
C GLN A 357 -9.17 28.77 15.30
N VAL A 358 -8.84 27.47 15.25
CA VAL A 358 -7.53 26.99 14.80
C VAL A 358 -7.59 26.59 13.33
N HIS A 359 -6.55 26.92 12.58
CA HIS A 359 -6.39 26.53 11.20
C HIS A 359 -5.19 25.60 11.07
N GLN A 360 -5.38 24.45 10.42
CA GLN A 360 -4.30 23.56 10.02
C GLN A 360 -4.00 23.82 8.55
N ILE A 361 -2.80 24.29 8.21
CA ILE A 361 -2.28 24.32 6.86
C ILE A 361 -1.44 23.06 6.60
N ASP A 362 -1.66 22.39 5.46
CA ASP A 362 -1.07 21.10 5.12
C ASP A 362 -0.54 21.13 3.70
N PHE A 363 0.73 20.82 3.49
CA PHE A 363 1.31 20.74 2.17
C PHE A 363 0.79 19.56 1.35
N THR A 364 0.37 19.81 0.13
CA THR A 364 -0.07 18.74 -0.77
C THR A 364 1.12 17.94 -1.29
N SER A 365 1.34 16.73 -0.75
CA SER A 365 2.45 15.83 -1.16
C SER A 365 3.83 16.49 -1.00
N LEU A 366 4.17 16.99 0.18
CA LEU A 366 5.39 17.78 0.43
C LEU A 366 6.65 17.14 -0.18
N TYR A 367 7.02 15.91 0.24
CA TYR A 367 8.25 15.27 -0.24
C TYR A 367 8.29 15.02 -1.76
N PRO A 368 7.23 14.52 -2.41
CA PRO A 368 7.17 14.47 -3.87
C PRO A 368 7.31 15.85 -4.53
N SER A 369 6.71 16.88 -3.96
CA SER A 369 6.82 18.25 -4.47
C SER A 369 8.24 18.79 -4.36
N ILE A 370 8.94 18.47 -3.26
CA ILE A 370 10.36 18.78 -3.08
C ILE A 370 11.22 18.06 -4.12
N ILE A 371 11.02 16.75 -4.34
CA ILE A 371 11.75 16.00 -5.37
C ILE A 371 11.63 16.67 -6.73
N VAL A 372 10.42 17.06 -7.12
CA VAL A 372 10.14 17.69 -8.42
C VAL A 372 10.71 19.10 -8.51
N LYS A 373 10.44 19.94 -7.49
CA LYS A 373 10.81 21.37 -7.51
C LYS A 373 12.32 21.57 -7.46
N TYR A 374 13.01 20.80 -6.62
CA TYR A 374 14.46 20.93 -6.41
C TYR A 374 15.27 19.94 -7.26
N ASN A 375 14.63 19.25 -8.21
CA ASN A 375 15.27 18.33 -9.15
C ASN A 375 16.11 17.24 -8.46
N LEU A 376 15.58 16.63 -7.40
CA LEU A 376 16.34 15.68 -6.58
C LEU A 376 16.27 14.24 -7.14
N SER A 377 17.43 13.77 -7.61
CA SER A 377 17.65 12.41 -8.13
C SER A 377 19.12 12.05 -7.92
N PRO A 378 19.53 10.79 -7.85
CA PRO A 378 20.92 10.42 -7.64
C PRO A 378 21.90 11.10 -8.59
N GLU A 379 21.57 11.15 -9.87
CA GLU A 379 22.40 11.73 -10.93
C GLU A 379 22.40 13.26 -10.97
N SER A 380 21.39 13.90 -10.37
CA SER A 380 21.27 15.36 -10.37
C SER A 380 21.78 16.03 -9.09
N LEU A 381 22.21 15.26 -8.08
CA LEU A 381 22.75 15.84 -6.83
C LEU A 381 24.02 16.66 -7.05
N ASP A 382 24.96 16.11 -7.82
CA ASP A 382 26.22 16.75 -8.16
C ASP A 382 26.14 17.52 -9.49
N HIS A 383 25.07 17.32 -10.27
CA HIS A 383 24.84 17.91 -11.58
C HIS A 383 23.40 18.50 -11.66
N PRO A 384 23.10 19.59 -10.93
CA PRO A 384 21.76 20.15 -10.84
C PRO A 384 21.21 20.67 -12.18
N GLU A 385 22.09 20.93 -13.18
CA GLU A 385 21.75 21.26 -14.55
C GLU A 385 21.14 20.10 -15.34
N VAL A 386 21.40 18.87 -14.91
CA VAL A 386 20.83 17.66 -15.52
C VAL A 386 19.42 17.42 -14.97
N LYS A 387 18.44 17.22 -15.87
CA LYS A 387 17.08 16.87 -15.46
C LYS A 387 17.06 15.47 -14.83
N GLY A 388 16.80 15.40 -13.54
CA GLY A 388 16.80 14.16 -12.76
C GLY A 388 15.70 13.19 -13.17
N PHE A 389 16.03 11.90 -13.17
CA PHE A 389 15.10 10.82 -13.49
C PHE A 389 13.92 10.79 -12.51
N LEU A 390 14.19 10.76 -11.19
CA LEU A 390 13.13 10.74 -10.18
C LEU A 390 12.24 11.99 -10.29
N ALA A 391 12.84 13.18 -10.40
CA ALA A 391 12.07 14.40 -10.58
C ALA A 391 11.16 14.33 -11.81
N THR A 392 11.64 13.75 -12.92
CA THR A 392 10.87 13.61 -14.16
C THR A 392 9.69 12.66 -14.00
N VAL A 393 9.91 11.46 -13.44
CA VAL A 393 8.86 10.44 -13.36
C VAL A 393 7.83 10.77 -12.27
N ILE A 394 8.26 11.34 -11.16
CA ILE A 394 7.37 11.77 -10.07
C ILE A 394 6.48 12.95 -10.49
N THR A 395 6.95 13.84 -11.38
CA THR A 395 6.13 14.92 -11.92
C THR A 395 4.81 14.41 -12.51
N SER A 396 4.85 13.36 -13.31
CA SER A 396 3.64 12.79 -13.94
C SER A 396 2.65 12.25 -12.91
N LEU A 397 3.13 11.56 -11.88
CA LEU A 397 2.29 11.06 -10.79
C LEU A 397 1.71 12.20 -9.93
N LEU A 398 2.52 13.21 -9.64
CA LEU A 398 2.11 14.36 -8.84
C LEU A 398 1.01 15.14 -9.55
N ASN A 399 1.17 15.42 -10.84
CA ASN A 399 0.16 16.11 -11.65
C ASN A 399 -1.16 15.31 -11.70
N LEU A 400 -1.08 14.00 -11.95
CA LEU A 400 -2.25 13.12 -11.94
C LEU A 400 -2.96 13.14 -10.57
N ARG A 401 -2.20 13.13 -9.46
CA ARG A 401 -2.78 13.23 -8.13
C ARG A 401 -3.42 14.59 -7.86
N ILE A 402 -2.81 15.69 -8.26
CA ILE A 402 -3.37 17.04 -8.10
C ILE A 402 -4.72 17.10 -8.84
N GLU A 403 -4.78 16.57 -10.05
CA GLU A 403 -6.00 16.52 -10.85
C GLU A 403 -7.09 15.65 -10.17
N THR A 404 -6.76 14.42 -9.79
CA THR A 404 -7.73 13.51 -9.14
C THR A 404 -8.18 14.04 -7.78
N LYS A 405 -7.28 14.68 -7.02
CA LYS A 405 -7.60 15.34 -5.75
C LYS A 405 -8.60 16.49 -5.93
N ARG A 406 -8.47 17.25 -7.02
CA ARG A 406 -9.44 18.30 -7.38
C ARG A 406 -10.79 17.69 -7.77
N ARG A 407 -10.78 16.70 -8.67
CA ARG A 407 -12.00 16.08 -9.22
C ARG A 407 -12.82 15.31 -8.17
N LYS A 408 -12.19 14.67 -7.18
CA LYS A 408 -12.90 13.94 -6.13
C LYS A 408 -13.77 14.83 -5.23
N LYS A 409 -13.58 16.16 -5.26
CA LYS A 409 -14.43 17.11 -4.50
C LYS A 409 -15.84 17.17 -5.07
N THR A 410 -16.00 16.99 -6.39
CA THR A 410 -17.27 17.01 -7.11
C THR A 410 -17.75 15.62 -7.53
N ASN A 411 -16.82 14.69 -7.81
CA ASN A 411 -17.16 13.33 -8.21
C ASN A 411 -16.43 12.28 -7.34
N PRO A 412 -17.18 11.53 -6.49
CA PRO A 412 -16.60 10.50 -5.61
C PRO A 412 -15.87 9.36 -6.31
N GLU A 413 -16.08 9.13 -7.61
CA GLU A 413 -15.41 8.05 -8.36
C GLU A 413 -13.88 8.17 -8.38
N TYR A 414 -13.35 9.41 -8.28
CA TYR A 414 -11.91 9.65 -8.26
C TYR A 414 -11.25 9.39 -6.89
N ARG A 415 -12.04 9.14 -5.82
CA ARG A 415 -11.49 8.91 -4.46
C ARG A 415 -10.54 7.75 -4.41
N GLY A 416 -10.88 6.64 -5.08
CA GLY A 416 -10.04 5.44 -5.09
C GLY A 416 -8.72 5.67 -5.81
N ILE A 417 -8.75 6.32 -6.97
CA ILE A 417 -7.54 6.64 -7.74
C ILE A 417 -6.65 7.60 -6.94
N ASP A 418 -7.21 8.69 -6.39
CA ASP A 418 -6.46 9.64 -5.55
C ASP A 418 -5.82 8.95 -4.33
N SER A 419 -6.53 8.00 -3.67
CA SER A 419 -5.98 7.26 -2.53
C SER A 419 -4.78 6.42 -2.93
N VAL A 420 -4.84 5.67 -4.02
CA VAL A 420 -3.72 4.83 -4.49
C VAL A 420 -2.53 5.70 -4.90
N LEU A 421 -2.76 6.79 -5.64
CA LEU A 421 -1.70 7.75 -6.01
C LEU A 421 -1.05 8.38 -4.77
N LYS A 422 -1.87 8.74 -3.77
CA LYS A 422 -1.35 9.22 -2.48
C LYS A 422 -0.39 8.22 -1.85
N TRP A 423 -0.76 6.95 -1.79
CA TRP A 423 0.09 5.92 -1.19
C TRP A 423 1.36 5.66 -2.00
N MET A 424 1.31 5.69 -3.33
CA MET A 424 2.51 5.59 -4.18
C MET A 424 3.46 6.76 -3.92
N LEU A 425 2.94 8.00 -3.88
CA LEU A 425 3.74 9.20 -3.66
C LEU A 425 4.29 9.31 -2.22
N VAL A 426 3.53 8.91 -1.19
CA VAL A 426 4.01 8.87 0.20
C VAL A 426 5.16 7.87 0.35
N THR A 427 5.09 6.74 -0.36
CA THR A 427 6.13 5.72 -0.26
C THR A 427 7.36 5.99 -1.13
N CYS A 428 7.27 6.83 -2.16
CA CYS A 428 8.42 7.15 -3.03
C CYS A 428 9.59 7.75 -2.22
N PHE A 429 9.29 8.66 -1.29
CA PHE A 429 10.29 9.25 -0.40
C PHE A 429 11.06 8.17 0.39
N GLY A 430 10.36 7.22 1.03
CA GLY A 430 11.01 6.14 1.76
C GLY A 430 11.93 5.27 0.90
N TYR A 431 11.63 5.16 -0.39
CA TYR A 431 12.45 4.41 -1.35
C TYR A 431 13.71 5.17 -1.79
N THR A 432 13.76 6.49 -1.66
CA THR A 432 15.02 7.23 -1.90
C THR A 432 16.10 6.84 -0.90
N GLY A 433 15.76 6.55 0.37
CA GLY A 433 16.69 6.10 1.40
C GLY A 433 16.76 4.57 1.59
N TYR A 434 15.96 3.78 0.86
CA TYR A 434 15.94 2.33 1.01
C TYR A 434 17.13 1.70 0.28
N ARG A 435 17.96 0.94 1.02
CA ARG A 435 19.22 0.39 0.49
C ARG A 435 19.04 -0.49 -0.76
N ASN A 436 17.92 -1.15 -0.95
CA ASN A 436 17.66 -2.02 -2.09
C ASN A 436 16.81 -1.36 -3.19
N ALA A 437 16.46 -0.08 -3.07
CA ALA A 437 15.77 0.65 -4.13
C ALA A 437 16.68 0.85 -5.33
N LYS A 438 16.16 0.58 -6.53
CA LYS A 438 16.94 0.61 -7.78
C LYS A 438 17.48 2.01 -8.10
N PHE A 439 16.73 3.05 -7.77
CA PHE A 439 17.02 4.46 -8.03
C PHE A 439 17.13 5.30 -6.75
N GLY A 440 17.29 4.63 -5.58
CA GLY A 440 17.46 5.31 -4.30
C GLY A 440 18.91 5.68 -4.02
N GLN A 441 19.14 6.78 -3.30
CA GLN A 441 20.41 7.19 -2.73
C GLN A 441 20.16 7.94 -1.42
N ILE A 442 20.91 7.62 -0.36
CA ILE A 442 20.63 8.19 0.96
C ILE A 442 20.79 9.71 0.98
N GLN A 443 21.70 10.26 0.21
CA GLN A 443 21.90 11.71 0.11
C GLN A 443 20.70 12.43 -0.47
N VAL A 444 19.97 11.79 -1.43
CA VAL A 444 18.68 12.31 -1.93
C VAL A 444 17.65 12.38 -0.79
N HIS A 445 17.55 11.30 0.00
CA HIS A 445 16.65 11.24 1.15
C HIS A 445 16.96 12.34 2.19
N GLU A 446 18.23 12.49 2.54
CA GLU A 446 18.70 13.51 3.48
C GLU A 446 18.41 14.92 2.99
N ARG A 447 18.63 15.19 1.68
CA ARG A 447 18.36 16.49 1.08
C ARG A 447 16.87 16.83 1.11
N ILE A 448 16.00 15.84 0.81
CA ILE A 448 14.54 16.02 0.90
C ILE A 448 14.11 16.41 2.31
N THR A 449 14.62 15.70 3.33
CA THR A 449 14.26 16.01 4.73
C THR A 449 14.84 17.34 5.21
N ALA A 450 16.04 17.71 4.75
CA ALA A 450 16.64 19.01 5.04
C ALA A 450 15.77 20.16 4.52
N ILE A 451 15.44 20.12 3.22
CA ILE A 451 14.57 21.14 2.59
C ILE A 451 13.19 21.16 3.27
N SER A 452 12.64 20.00 3.62
CA SER A 452 11.35 19.96 4.33
C SER A 452 11.40 20.67 5.69
N ARG A 453 12.51 20.54 6.43
CA ARG A 453 12.68 21.25 7.70
C ARG A 453 12.82 22.75 7.50
N GLU A 454 13.59 23.17 6.49
CA GLU A 454 13.74 24.58 6.11
C GLU A 454 12.36 25.17 5.78
N LEU A 455 11.60 24.54 4.88
CA LEU A 455 10.27 25.00 4.50
C LEU A 455 9.28 25.08 5.69
N LEU A 456 9.35 24.13 6.64
CA LEU A 456 8.48 24.20 7.83
C LEU A 456 8.86 25.35 8.74
N MET A 457 10.16 25.69 8.85
CA MET A 457 10.62 26.85 9.59
C MET A 457 10.20 28.15 8.89
N ASP A 458 10.43 28.25 7.59
CA ASP A 458 10.07 29.43 6.81
C ASP A 458 8.58 29.76 6.93
N ILE A 459 7.68 28.75 6.83
CA ILE A 459 6.25 28.99 6.99
C ILE A 459 5.84 29.29 8.43
N LYS A 460 6.60 28.79 9.43
CA LYS A 460 6.40 29.16 10.82
C LYS A 460 6.75 30.63 11.06
N GLU A 461 7.93 31.05 10.62
CA GLU A 461 8.38 32.46 10.74
C GLU A 461 7.41 33.38 10.00
N LEU A 462 6.99 33.01 8.78
CA LEU A 462 5.98 33.78 8.03
C LEU A 462 4.64 33.89 8.80
N ALA A 463 4.21 32.83 9.51
CA ALA A 463 3.00 32.88 10.34
C ALA A 463 3.17 33.89 11.48
N GLU A 464 4.31 33.86 12.18
CA GLU A 464 4.62 34.77 13.28
C GLU A 464 4.71 36.22 12.81
N ASP A 465 5.34 36.47 11.66
CA ASP A 465 5.41 37.80 11.01
C ASP A 465 4.03 38.34 10.59
N MET A 466 3.06 37.46 10.38
CA MET A 466 1.67 37.80 10.07
C MET A 466 0.75 37.80 11.29
N ASP A 467 1.31 37.87 12.51
CA ASP A 467 0.59 37.89 13.80
C ASP A 467 -0.24 36.64 14.07
N PHE A 468 0.13 35.48 13.53
CA PHE A 468 -0.46 34.21 13.93
C PHE A 468 0.26 33.60 15.14
N GLU A 469 -0.49 33.04 16.06
CA GLU A 469 0.03 32.17 17.09
C GLU A 469 0.21 30.74 16.53
N VAL A 470 1.45 30.23 16.59
CA VAL A 470 1.76 28.86 16.14
C VAL A 470 1.59 27.90 17.30
N LEU A 471 0.64 26.98 17.18
CA LEU A 471 0.27 26.01 18.23
C LEU A 471 0.99 24.68 18.10
N HIS A 472 1.20 24.21 16.88
CA HIS A 472 1.75 22.89 16.60
C HIS A 472 2.30 22.80 15.17
N GLY A 473 3.30 21.99 14.95
CA GLY A 473 3.83 21.67 13.62
C GLY A 473 4.33 20.26 13.55
N ILE A 474 4.08 19.58 12.44
CA ILE A 474 4.59 18.24 12.18
C ILE A 474 4.83 18.03 10.69
N VAL A 475 6.10 17.90 10.31
CA VAL A 475 6.59 17.55 8.97
C VAL A 475 6.04 18.41 7.83
N ASP A 476 4.76 18.23 7.50
CA ASP A 476 4.06 18.84 6.34
C ASP A 476 2.86 19.70 6.75
N CYS A 477 2.62 19.86 8.06
CA CYS A 477 1.48 20.60 8.58
C CYS A 477 1.88 21.58 9.68
N LEU A 478 1.20 22.74 9.71
CA LEU A 478 1.30 23.72 10.77
C LEU A 478 -0.10 24.09 11.28
N TRP A 479 -0.29 24.19 12.61
CA TRP A 479 -1.52 24.65 13.23
C TRP A 479 -1.31 26.05 13.77
N VAL A 480 -2.14 26.98 13.31
CA VAL A 480 -2.04 28.40 13.63
C VAL A 480 -3.39 28.95 14.10
N ARG A 481 -3.36 29.99 14.91
CA ARG A 481 -4.54 30.71 15.41
C ARG A 481 -4.36 32.21 15.19
N GLY A 482 -5.44 32.91 14.88
CA GLY A 482 -5.44 34.34 14.58
C GLY A 482 -5.31 34.60 13.07
N GLY A 483 -5.33 35.84 12.68
CA GLY A 483 -5.05 36.33 11.33
C GLY A 483 -5.96 35.81 10.19
N PRO A 484 -5.81 36.39 9.00
CA PRO A 484 -6.57 35.98 7.82
C PRO A 484 -5.90 34.78 7.13
N ILE A 485 -6.36 33.57 7.44
CA ILE A 485 -5.77 32.29 6.94
C ILE A 485 -5.68 32.18 5.41
N SER A 486 -6.59 32.81 4.67
CA SER A 486 -6.54 32.81 3.19
C SER A 486 -5.31 33.55 2.66
N ILE A 487 -4.97 34.70 3.26
CA ILE A 487 -3.79 35.50 2.89
C ILE A 487 -2.51 34.74 3.25
N TYR A 488 -2.46 34.13 4.45
CA TYR A 488 -1.33 33.32 4.87
C TYR A 488 -1.13 32.11 3.93
N LYS A 489 -2.21 31.41 3.57
CA LYS A 489 -2.15 30.32 2.60
C LYS A 489 -1.55 30.76 1.26
N GLU A 490 -2.01 31.88 0.71
CA GLU A 490 -1.49 32.41 -0.55
C GLU A 490 0.00 32.77 -0.44
N ALA A 491 0.40 33.40 0.66
CA ALA A 491 1.80 33.75 0.93
C ALA A 491 2.69 32.48 1.02
N VAL A 492 2.23 31.45 1.73
CA VAL A 492 2.92 30.14 1.79
C VAL A 492 3.07 29.52 0.41
N GLU A 493 2.01 29.49 -0.39
CA GLU A 493 2.06 28.93 -1.76
C GLU A 493 2.95 29.74 -2.71
N GLN A 494 2.97 31.05 -2.58
CA GLN A 494 3.89 31.92 -3.35
C GLN A 494 5.35 31.70 -2.95
N MET A 495 5.64 31.68 -1.67
CA MET A 495 7.00 31.49 -1.14
C MET A 495 7.53 30.09 -1.47
N THR A 496 6.74 29.06 -1.22
CA THR A 496 7.20 27.67 -1.36
C THR A 496 7.01 27.10 -2.75
N GLY A 497 6.09 27.63 -3.57
CA GLY A 497 5.68 27.06 -4.86
C GLY A 497 4.99 25.69 -4.71
N ILE A 498 4.54 25.32 -3.51
CA ILE A 498 3.88 24.04 -3.21
C ILE A 498 2.45 24.30 -2.76
N LEU A 499 1.50 23.59 -3.37
CA LEU A 499 0.09 23.73 -3.03
C LEU A 499 -0.21 23.28 -1.60
N THR A 500 -1.10 24.00 -0.93
CA THR A 500 -1.53 23.70 0.43
C THR A 500 -3.04 23.52 0.54
N GLU A 501 -3.47 22.83 1.58
CA GLU A 501 -4.88 22.73 2.00
C GLU A 501 -5.03 23.28 3.40
N VAL A 502 -6.19 23.86 3.69
CA VAL A 502 -6.52 24.37 5.02
C VAL A 502 -7.73 23.60 5.56
N ASP A 503 -7.58 23.07 6.78
CA ASP A 503 -8.69 22.60 7.60
C ASP A 503 -8.89 23.62 8.73
N SER A 504 -10.06 24.24 8.80
CA SER A 504 -10.43 25.19 9.86
C SER A 504 -11.22 24.48 10.94
N PHE A 505 -10.84 24.68 12.18
CA PHE A 505 -11.49 24.10 13.34
C PHE A 505 -12.22 25.20 14.13
N ASP A 506 -13.47 24.94 14.49
CA ASP A 506 -14.17 25.73 15.52
C ASP A 506 -13.43 25.58 16.86
N TRP A 507 -13.08 24.33 17.18
CA TRP A 507 -12.22 23.99 18.30
C TRP A 507 -11.42 22.70 18.03
N ILE A 508 -10.24 22.58 18.65
CA ILE A 508 -9.38 21.40 18.63
C ILE A 508 -8.80 21.14 20.03
N ALA A 509 -8.71 19.88 20.42
CA ALA A 509 -8.08 19.42 21.65
C ALA A 509 -6.77 18.69 21.33
N PHE A 510 -5.63 19.22 21.78
CA PHE A 510 -4.35 18.51 21.79
C PHE A 510 -4.20 17.75 23.11
N LEU A 511 -4.03 16.42 23.02
CA LEU A 511 -4.03 15.55 24.19
C LEU A 511 -2.63 15.44 24.83
N PRO A 512 -2.54 15.29 26.16
CA PRO A 512 -1.29 15.07 26.84
C PRO A 512 -0.74 13.66 26.61
N MET A 513 0.58 13.51 26.72
CA MET A 513 1.26 12.25 26.98
C MET A 513 1.24 11.91 28.48
N ALA A 514 1.80 10.75 28.86
CA ALA A 514 1.80 10.30 30.25
C ALA A 514 2.63 11.21 31.20
N ASP A 515 3.61 11.92 30.67
CA ASP A 515 4.45 12.89 31.39
C ASP A 515 3.83 14.30 31.46
N GLY A 516 2.64 14.48 30.90
CA GLY A 516 1.93 15.75 30.86
C GLY A 516 2.28 16.65 29.68
N SER A 517 3.31 16.33 28.90
CA SER A 517 3.65 17.08 27.68
C SER A 517 2.67 16.79 26.54
N GLY A 518 2.57 17.67 25.56
CA GLY A 518 1.63 17.51 24.45
C GLY A 518 2.01 16.38 23.49
N SER A 519 1.03 15.66 23.03
CA SER A 519 1.26 14.58 22.05
C SER A 519 1.28 15.12 20.62
N TYR A 520 2.31 14.78 19.86
CA TYR A 520 2.44 15.19 18.45
C TYR A 520 1.33 14.67 17.54
N THR A 521 0.70 13.53 17.87
CA THR A 521 -0.19 12.82 16.95
C THR A 521 -1.56 12.49 17.54
N ARG A 522 -1.86 12.92 18.78
CA ARG A 522 -3.12 12.63 19.45
C ARG A 522 -3.92 13.91 19.65
N TYR A 523 -4.91 14.10 18.79
CA TYR A 523 -5.82 15.24 18.84
C TYR A 523 -7.17 14.90 18.22
N PHE A 524 -8.17 15.68 18.57
CA PHE A 524 -9.46 15.69 17.90
C PHE A 524 -10.07 17.09 17.97
N GLY A 525 -10.90 17.41 16.99
CA GLY A 525 -11.54 18.71 16.94
C GLY A 525 -12.69 18.75 15.94
N ARG A 526 -13.54 19.75 16.11
CA ARG A 526 -14.68 20.03 15.23
C ARG A 526 -14.23 20.98 14.11
N LEU A 527 -14.39 20.55 12.88
CA LEU A 527 -14.19 21.40 11.72
C LEU A 527 -15.37 22.38 11.53
N ASP A 528 -15.11 23.49 10.88
CA ASP A 528 -16.09 24.55 10.56
C ASP A 528 -17.39 24.07 9.90
N LYS A 529 -17.37 22.86 9.34
CA LYS A 529 -18.55 22.17 8.73
C LYS A 529 -19.23 21.19 9.68
N GLY A 530 -18.94 21.25 10.97
CA GLY A 530 -19.53 20.39 12.00
C GLY A 530 -19.02 18.96 12.02
N ARG A 531 -18.04 18.59 11.19
CA ARG A 531 -17.46 17.25 11.14
C ARG A 531 -16.29 17.12 12.10
N MET A 532 -16.21 16.01 12.81
CA MET A 532 -15.04 15.71 13.68
C MET A 532 -13.84 15.22 12.87
N LYS A 533 -12.66 15.79 13.13
CA LYS A 533 -11.36 15.27 12.73
C LYS A 533 -10.68 14.65 13.94
N VAL A 534 -10.34 13.36 13.85
CA VAL A 534 -9.87 12.56 14.99
C VAL A 534 -8.59 11.84 14.62
N ARG A 535 -7.55 11.93 15.49
CA ARG A 535 -6.24 11.30 15.29
C ARG A 535 -5.72 10.67 16.59
N GLY A 536 -5.11 9.49 16.49
CA GLY A 536 -4.31 8.84 17.52
C GLY A 536 -5.05 8.36 18.80
N VAL A 537 -6.38 8.50 18.86
CA VAL A 537 -7.21 8.04 19.99
C VAL A 537 -7.79 6.63 19.75
N ALA A 538 -8.41 6.04 20.75
CA ALA A 538 -8.92 4.66 20.72
C ALA A 538 -9.80 4.37 19.51
N ALA A 539 -10.69 5.28 19.09
CA ALA A 539 -11.54 5.14 17.91
C ALA A 539 -10.77 4.95 16.58
N ARG A 540 -9.47 5.26 16.54
CA ARG A 540 -8.63 5.18 15.35
C ARG A 540 -7.51 4.14 15.44
N ARG A 541 -7.32 3.53 16.60
CA ARG A 541 -6.31 2.48 16.78
C ARG A 541 -6.87 1.12 16.37
N GLY A 542 -6.14 0.40 15.54
CA GLY A 542 -6.57 -0.88 14.99
C GLY A 542 -6.64 -2.03 16.01
N ASP A 543 -5.99 -1.89 17.16
CA ASP A 543 -6.00 -2.87 18.26
C ASP A 543 -7.06 -2.59 19.33
N THR A 544 -7.81 -1.50 19.19
CA THR A 544 -8.93 -1.19 20.08
C THR A 544 -10.16 -2.01 19.68
N PRO A 545 -10.83 -2.68 20.65
CA PRO A 545 -12.07 -3.38 20.39
C PRO A 545 -13.15 -2.48 19.78
N ARG A 546 -13.94 -3.03 18.85
CA ARG A 546 -14.99 -2.29 18.12
C ARG A 546 -16.02 -1.63 19.07
N TYR A 547 -16.34 -2.29 20.16
CA TYR A 547 -17.23 -1.76 21.17
C TYR A 547 -16.75 -0.42 21.74
N LEU A 548 -15.46 -0.35 22.10
CA LEU A 548 -14.84 0.86 22.61
C LEU A 548 -14.67 1.95 21.53
N GLN A 549 -14.36 1.55 20.30
CA GLN A 549 -14.34 2.47 19.17
C GLN A 549 -15.70 3.12 18.97
N ARG A 550 -16.79 2.33 19.07
CA ARG A 550 -18.16 2.82 18.94
C ARG A 550 -18.52 3.80 20.04
N MET A 551 -18.16 3.49 21.31
CA MET A 551 -18.35 4.44 22.41
C MET A 551 -17.70 5.79 22.10
N GLN A 552 -16.44 5.80 21.67
CA GLN A 552 -15.78 7.08 21.33
C GLN A 552 -16.43 7.76 20.12
N MET A 553 -16.92 7.01 19.15
CA MET A 553 -17.61 7.60 17.99
C MET A 553 -18.93 8.26 18.42
N ASP A 554 -19.75 7.61 19.27
CA ASP A 554 -20.97 8.20 19.83
C ASP A 554 -20.65 9.50 20.62
N LEU A 555 -19.54 9.49 21.36
CA LEU A 555 -19.09 10.69 22.08
C LEU A 555 -18.67 11.81 21.10
N PHE A 556 -17.92 11.49 20.05
CA PHE A 556 -17.54 12.48 19.04
C PHE A 556 -18.74 13.03 18.27
N GLU A 557 -19.76 12.19 18.00
CA GLU A 557 -21.01 12.66 17.39
C GLU A 557 -21.73 13.65 18.31
N LEU A 558 -21.78 13.37 19.62
CA LEU A 558 -22.31 14.31 20.62
C LEU A 558 -21.54 15.64 20.64
N LEU A 559 -20.19 15.56 20.67
CA LEU A 559 -19.33 16.73 20.71
C LEU A 559 -19.33 17.54 19.41
N ALA A 560 -19.63 16.91 18.28
CA ALA A 560 -19.79 17.60 16.99
C ALA A 560 -20.92 18.64 17.01
N GLY A 561 -21.88 18.53 17.94
CA GLY A 561 -22.93 19.53 18.15
C GLY A 561 -22.45 20.82 18.84
N ALA A 562 -21.31 20.81 19.52
CA ALA A 562 -20.78 21.96 20.24
C ALA A 562 -19.86 22.80 19.35
N ALA A 563 -20.17 24.06 19.13
CA ALA A 563 -19.41 24.94 18.27
C ALA A 563 -18.25 25.68 18.99
N ASN A 564 -18.25 25.69 20.32
CA ASN A 564 -17.28 26.41 21.14
C ASN A 564 -17.04 25.69 22.48
N ARG A 565 -16.07 26.20 23.26
CA ARG A 565 -15.67 25.62 24.56
C ARG A 565 -16.79 25.66 25.61
N GLU A 566 -17.63 26.66 25.59
CA GLU A 566 -18.76 26.76 26.50
C GLU A 566 -19.81 25.66 26.22
N GLU A 567 -20.17 25.49 24.98
CA GLU A 567 -21.09 24.43 24.54
C GLU A 567 -20.51 23.02 24.80
N LEU A 568 -19.18 22.83 24.65
CA LEU A 568 -18.51 21.60 25.06
C LEU A 568 -18.72 21.27 26.53
N ARG A 569 -18.60 22.26 27.43
CA ARG A 569 -18.85 22.05 28.85
C ARG A 569 -20.29 21.62 29.14
N LEU A 570 -21.26 22.15 28.40
CA LEU A 570 -22.67 21.76 28.50
C LEU A 570 -22.94 20.31 28.01
N CYS A 571 -22.07 19.75 27.16
CA CYS A 571 -22.17 18.35 26.71
C CYS A 571 -21.77 17.33 27.80
N LYS A 572 -21.03 17.75 28.87
CA LYS A 572 -20.44 16.84 29.87
C LYS A 572 -21.46 15.86 30.48
N PRO A 573 -22.64 16.28 30.98
CA PRO A 573 -23.58 15.35 31.62
C PRO A 573 -24.08 14.25 30.66
N ARG A 574 -24.33 14.64 29.41
CA ARG A 574 -24.77 13.69 28.34
C ARG A 574 -23.62 12.75 27.94
N ALA A 575 -22.40 13.25 27.90
CA ALA A 575 -21.22 12.41 27.58
C ALA A 575 -20.99 11.38 28.70
N GLU A 576 -21.13 11.77 29.97
CA GLU A 576 -21.07 10.84 31.10
C GLU A 576 -22.20 9.79 31.10
N GLU A 577 -23.40 10.17 30.62
CA GLU A 577 -24.50 9.21 30.44
C GLU A 577 -24.17 8.17 29.35
N VAL A 578 -23.59 8.59 28.22
CA VAL A 578 -23.11 7.68 27.17
C VAL A 578 -22.08 6.72 27.79
N ARG A 579 -21.05 7.21 28.51
CA ARG A 579 -20.05 6.36 29.18
C ARG A 579 -20.71 5.33 30.10
N ARG A 580 -21.63 5.78 30.99
CA ARG A 580 -22.31 4.90 31.98
C ARG A 580 -23.18 3.84 31.28
N ARG A 581 -23.78 4.14 30.14
CA ARG A 581 -24.53 3.16 29.34
C ARG A 581 -23.61 2.05 28.86
N TYR A 582 -22.48 2.41 28.21
CA TYR A 582 -21.51 1.46 27.73
C TYR A 582 -20.86 0.63 28.85
N GLU A 583 -20.57 1.24 29.99
CA GLU A 583 -20.04 0.56 31.16
C GLU A 583 -21.04 -0.48 31.72
N ARG A 584 -22.32 -0.10 31.89
CA ARG A 584 -23.36 -1.04 32.32
C ARG A 584 -23.52 -2.21 31.38
N ASP A 585 -23.65 -1.96 30.08
CA ASP A 585 -23.84 -3.05 29.11
C ASP A 585 -22.66 -4.01 29.11
N LEU A 586 -21.46 -3.50 29.37
CA LEU A 586 -20.27 -4.31 29.50
C LEU A 586 -20.27 -5.15 30.79
N MET A 587 -20.61 -4.56 31.94
CA MET A 587 -20.63 -5.25 33.23
C MET A 587 -21.79 -6.24 33.34
N ASP A 588 -22.92 -5.95 32.69
CA ASP A 588 -24.10 -6.82 32.67
C ASP A 588 -23.98 -7.94 31.59
N ALA A 589 -22.83 -8.13 30.97
CA ALA A 589 -22.56 -9.12 29.91
C ALA A 589 -23.53 -9.01 28.70
N ARG A 590 -24.02 -7.81 28.39
CA ARG A 590 -24.92 -7.55 27.25
C ARG A 590 -24.19 -7.29 25.93
N VAL A 591 -22.86 -7.20 25.98
CA VAL A 591 -22.05 -6.93 24.80
C VAL A 591 -21.77 -8.22 24.04
N ALA A 592 -22.00 -8.21 22.74
CA ALA A 592 -21.61 -9.35 21.91
C ALA A 592 -20.08 -9.57 21.98
N VAL A 593 -19.65 -10.74 22.40
CA VAL A 593 -18.25 -11.06 22.70
C VAL A 593 -17.30 -10.69 21.57
N ARG A 594 -17.69 -10.91 20.32
CA ARG A 594 -16.89 -10.52 19.12
C ARG A 594 -16.65 -9.02 18.97
N GLU A 595 -17.48 -8.17 19.56
CA GLU A 595 -17.27 -6.72 19.55
C GLU A 595 -16.12 -6.29 20.48
N LEU A 596 -15.70 -7.17 21.38
CA LEU A 596 -14.59 -6.99 22.30
C LEU A 596 -13.26 -7.57 21.80
N ALA A 597 -13.24 -8.14 20.60
CA ALA A 597 -12.03 -8.70 20.03
C ALA A 597 -10.93 -7.64 19.84
N VAL A 598 -9.77 -7.95 20.40
CA VAL A 598 -8.52 -7.21 20.19
C VAL A 598 -7.83 -7.82 18.97
N ARG A 599 -7.52 -7.01 17.95
CA ARG A 599 -6.83 -7.47 16.74
C ARG A 599 -5.41 -6.96 16.73
N ARG A 600 -4.45 -7.88 16.74
CA ARG A 600 -3.03 -7.54 16.74
C ARG A 600 -2.24 -8.34 15.72
N ARG A 601 -1.16 -7.73 15.21
CA ARG A 601 -0.17 -8.44 14.42
C ARG A 601 0.85 -9.11 15.33
N LEU A 602 1.07 -10.39 15.13
CA LEU A 602 2.07 -11.16 15.86
C LEU A 602 3.48 -10.64 15.51
N SER A 603 4.22 -10.17 16.49
CA SER A 603 5.62 -9.79 16.28
C SER A 603 6.54 -11.02 16.24
N ARG A 604 6.14 -12.10 16.89
CA ARG A 604 6.88 -13.38 17.00
C ARG A 604 5.91 -14.53 17.26
N THR A 605 6.37 -15.76 17.20
CA THR A 605 5.58 -16.97 17.48
C THR A 605 5.98 -17.68 18.77
N ASN A 606 7.05 -17.20 19.43
CA ASN A 606 7.50 -17.69 20.73
C ASN A 606 7.69 -16.49 21.66
N TYR A 607 7.08 -16.57 22.84
CA TYR A 607 7.12 -15.53 23.86
C TYR A 607 7.75 -16.11 25.14
N SER A 608 8.65 -15.37 25.75
CA SER A 608 9.30 -15.72 27.03
C SER A 608 8.48 -15.35 28.26
N ARG A 609 7.48 -14.46 28.10
CA ARG A 609 6.58 -14.03 29.17
C ARG A 609 5.14 -14.37 28.82
N ARG A 610 4.35 -14.67 29.84
CA ARG A 610 2.90 -14.81 29.71
C ARG A 610 2.27 -13.46 29.34
N CYS A 611 1.52 -13.41 28.29
CA CYS A 611 0.76 -12.25 27.82
C CYS A 611 -0.36 -12.72 26.86
N ALA A 612 -1.31 -11.86 26.59
CA ALA A 612 -2.44 -12.18 25.71
C ALA A 612 -2.00 -12.69 24.33
N GLU A 613 -0.95 -12.11 23.73
CA GLU A 613 -0.43 -12.55 22.43
C GLU A 613 0.20 -13.96 22.50
N ALA A 614 0.87 -14.29 23.63
CA ALA A 614 1.41 -15.65 23.83
C ALA A 614 0.30 -16.69 23.87
N SER A 615 -0.77 -16.40 24.62
CA SER A 615 -1.95 -17.26 24.71
C SER A 615 -2.71 -17.36 23.38
N ALA A 616 -2.84 -16.25 22.64
CA ALA A 616 -3.44 -16.25 21.30
C ALA A 616 -2.64 -17.11 20.30
N VAL A 617 -1.30 -17.07 20.36
CA VAL A 617 -0.44 -17.96 19.54
C VAL A 617 -0.66 -19.42 19.90
N GLN A 618 -0.81 -19.74 21.20
CA GLN A 618 -1.09 -21.08 21.63
C GLN A 618 -2.49 -21.55 21.19
N ALA A 619 -3.50 -20.72 21.30
CA ALA A 619 -4.85 -20.99 20.82
C ALA A 619 -4.86 -21.26 19.29
N LEU A 620 -4.13 -20.49 18.51
CA LEU A 620 -3.96 -20.75 17.07
C LEU A 620 -3.35 -22.13 16.80
N LYS A 621 -2.31 -22.53 17.56
CA LYS A 621 -1.68 -23.85 17.40
C LYS A 621 -2.65 -24.98 17.76
N ILE A 622 -3.42 -24.84 18.83
CA ILE A 622 -4.45 -25.80 19.23
C ILE A 622 -5.53 -25.93 18.16
N ALA A 623 -5.91 -24.81 17.53
CA ALA A 623 -6.85 -24.77 16.41
C ALA A 623 -6.26 -25.34 15.10
N GLY A 624 -5.05 -25.92 15.11
CA GLY A 624 -4.39 -26.50 13.92
C GLY A 624 -3.86 -25.46 12.93
N ARG A 625 -3.72 -24.20 13.34
CA ARG A 625 -3.16 -23.13 12.51
C ARG A 625 -1.66 -22.99 12.74
N HIS A 626 -0.95 -22.50 11.73
CA HIS A 626 0.49 -22.25 11.80
C HIS A 626 0.75 -20.74 11.94
N PRO A 627 0.87 -20.20 13.17
CA PRO A 627 1.13 -18.77 13.35
C PRO A 627 2.49 -18.38 12.78
N ALA A 628 2.54 -17.25 12.09
CA ALA A 628 3.77 -16.66 11.55
C ALA A 628 3.90 -15.20 11.99
N PRO A 629 5.13 -14.67 12.13
CA PRO A 629 5.34 -13.27 12.41
C PRO A 629 4.65 -12.39 11.34
N GLY A 630 3.94 -11.36 11.79
CA GLY A 630 3.18 -10.46 10.92
C GLY A 630 1.74 -10.89 10.62
N MET A 631 1.34 -12.11 10.95
CA MET A 631 -0.07 -12.52 10.89
C MET A 631 -0.90 -11.69 11.88
N GLU A 632 -2.10 -11.33 11.46
CA GLU A 632 -3.10 -10.69 12.33
C GLU A 632 -3.90 -11.79 13.06
N VAL A 633 -4.04 -11.66 14.37
CA VAL A 633 -4.87 -12.50 15.20
C VAL A 633 -5.90 -11.64 15.93
N GLY A 634 -7.17 -12.08 15.89
CA GLY A 634 -8.25 -11.55 16.71
C GLY A 634 -8.46 -12.48 17.92
N TYR A 635 -8.49 -11.90 19.11
CA TYR A 635 -8.74 -12.65 20.35
C TYR A 635 -9.54 -11.82 21.33
N VAL A 636 -10.24 -12.50 22.22
CA VAL A 636 -10.95 -11.91 23.37
C VAL A 636 -10.28 -12.38 24.65
N VAL A 637 -10.08 -11.48 25.59
CA VAL A 637 -9.53 -11.81 26.92
C VAL A 637 -10.68 -12.32 27.79
N ALA A 638 -10.62 -13.60 28.17
CA ALA A 638 -11.58 -14.26 29.03
C ALA A 638 -11.20 -14.10 30.53
N ASP A 639 -9.90 -14.16 30.86
CA ASP A 639 -9.34 -13.91 32.18
C ASP A 639 -7.99 -13.20 32.07
N ALA A 640 -7.95 -11.93 32.46
CA ALA A 640 -6.73 -11.12 32.41
C ALA A 640 -5.71 -11.52 33.49
N GLY A 641 -6.14 -12.05 34.64
CA GLY A 641 -5.24 -12.50 35.70
C GLY A 641 -4.39 -13.69 35.28
N ARG A 642 -4.96 -14.54 34.49
CA ARG A 642 -4.30 -15.75 33.95
C ARG A 642 -3.81 -15.58 32.52
N TRP A 643 -4.15 -14.47 31.86
CA TRP A 643 -3.97 -14.25 30.42
C TRP A 643 -4.62 -15.36 29.57
N GLU A 644 -5.82 -15.81 30.00
CA GLU A 644 -6.62 -16.72 29.20
C GLU A 644 -7.34 -15.91 28.11
N VAL A 645 -7.18 -16.37 26.87
CA VAL A 645 -7.78 -15.72 25.71
C VAL A 645 -8.39 -16.78 24.79
N ASP A 646 -9.51 -16.43 24.17
CA ASP A 646 -10.14 -17.18 23.10
C ASP A 646 -9.93 -16.51 21.76
N LEU A 647 -9.83 -17.27 20.69
CA LEU A 647 -9.85 -16.70 19.36
C LEU A 647 -11.19 -16.01 19.08
N GLU A 648 -11.18 -14.90 18.37
CA GLU A 648 -12.37 -14.05 18.10
C GLU A 648 -13.59 -14.85 17.64
N GLU A 649 -13.38 -15.89 16.87
CA GLU A 649 -14.43 -16.76 16.33
C GLU A 649 -14.94 -17.84 17.30
N GLU A 650 -14.19 -18.14 18.37
CA GLU A 650 -14.48 -19.18 19.37
C GLU A 650 -14.94 -18.62 20.71
N ALA A 651 -14.69 -17.33 20.91
CA ALA A 651 -14.95 -16.65 22.17
C ALA A 651 -16.45 -16.65 22.52
N SER A 652 -16.74 -17.08 23.74
CA SER A 652 -18.09 -17.14 24.32
C SER A 652 -18.28 -16.26 25.55
N GLU A 653 -17.18 -15.85 26.19
CA GLU A 653 -17.17 -15.01 27.40
C GLU A 653 -16.03 -14.00 27.35
N TYR A 654 -16.03 -13.07 28.28
CA TYR A 654 -14.99 -12.03 28.40
C TYR A 654 -14.80 -11.55 29.83
N ASP A 655 -13.61 -11.03 30.13
CA ASP A 655 -13.27 -10.37 31.41
C ASP A 655 -13.79 -8.93 31.42
N ALA A 656 -14.96 -8.72 32.07
CA ALA A 656 -15.61 -7.40 32.14
C ALA A 656 -14.74 -6.34 32.82
N GLU A 657 -13.95 -6.70 33.85
CA GLU A 657 -13.07 -5.76 34.55
C GLU A 657 -11.91 -5.31 33.66
N TYR A 658 -11.32 -6.21 32.91
CA TYR A 658 -10.27 -5.89 31.93
C TYR A 658 -10.76 -4.90 30.89
N TYR A 659 -11.92 -5.19 30.27
CA TYR A 659 -12.50 -4.30 29.26
C TYR A 659 -13.03 -3.00 29.86
N GLY A 660 -13.50 -3.02 31.10
CA GLY A 660 -13.87 -1.81 31.85
C GLY A 660 -12.69 -0.84 32.02
N LYS A 661 -11.49 -1.35 32.35
CA LYS A 661 -10.27 -0.55 32.40
C LYS A 661 -9.88 0.06 31.03
N LEU A 662 -10.11 -0.67 29.95
CA LEU A 662 -9.88 -0.16 28.60
C LEU A 662 -10.92 0.89 28.21
N LEU A 663 -12.18 0.71 28.63
CA LEU A 663 -13.25 1.68 28.42
C LEU A 663 -12.94 3.00 29.14
N GLU A 664 -12.51 2.93 30.38
CA GLU A 664 -12.14 4.13 31.16
C GLU A 664 -10.99 4.89 30.49
N LYS A 665 -9.94 4.20 30.03
CA LYS A 665 -8.86 4.86 29.27
C LYS A 665 -9.36 5.53 27.98
N ALA A 666 -10.30 4.90 27.27
CA ALA A 666 -10.89 5.48 26.08
C ALA A 666 -11.78 6.70 26.42
N TRP A 667 -12.48 6.66 27.57
CA TRP A 667 -13.23 7.78 28.09
C TRP A 667 -12.34 8.96 28.47
N GLU A 668 -11.24 8.71 29.22
CA GLU A 668 -10.28 9.74 29.64
C GLU A 668 -9.74 10.57 28.46
N GLU A 669 -9.51 9.94 27.32
CA GLU A 669 -9.08 10.64 26.10
C GLU A 669 -10.12 11.70 25.67
N VAL A 670 -11.41 11.38 25.70
CA VAL A 670 -12.48 12.30 25.32
C VAL A 670 -12.82 13.29 26.42
N ALA A 671 -12.85 12.82 27.67
CA ALA A 671 -13.17 13.64 28.84
C ALA A 671 -12.18 14.79 29.07
N PHE A 672 -11.01 14.74 28.41
CA PHE A 672 -10.02 15.82 28.47
C PHE A 672 -10.60 17.20 28.11
N VAL A 673 -11.56 17.27 27.16
CA VAL A 673 -12.18 18.55 26.73
C VAL A 673 -13.05 19.21 27.82
N PHE A 674 -13.41 18.46 28.87
CA PHE A 674 -14.22 18.97 30.02
C PHE A 674 -13.38 19.47 31.16
N ARG A 675 -12.06 19.37 31.07
CA ARG A 675 -11.14 19.92 32.08
C ARG A 675 -11.16 21.45 32.04
N PRO A 676 -10.99 22.12 33.18
CA PRO A 676 -11.04 23.58 33.28
C PRO A 676 -10.02 24.29 32.38
#